data_8d1ead3cd6878e7ed2a7e64f825e5c78
#
_entry.id   8d1ead3cd6878e7ed2a7e64f825e5c78
#
_cell.length_a   1.000
_cell.length_b   1.000
_cell.length_c   1.000
_cell.angle_alpha   90.00
_cell.angle_beta   90.00
_cell.angle_gamma   90.00
#
_symmetry.space_group_name_H-M   'P 1'
#
loop_
_entity.id
_entity.type
_entity.pdbx_description
1 polymer ?
#
loop_
_entity_poly.entity_id
_entity_poly.type
_entity_poly.pdbx_seq_one_letter_code
_entity_poly.pdbx_strand_id
1 'polypeptide(L)'
;MIVPRHYEDLKIMHENTMPSRAYYMPASHDMGPLVEDRFSSDRVICMNGTWEFQYFNSIYDLQEKFYEQGYDCSRFTQVEVPGVWQNYGYDSHQYTNVRYPIPLDPPYVPQENPCGAYVRKFYYEIPEEAPRAYLNFEGVDSCFYVWVNGKYVGYSQVSHATSEFDVTEVLKNGENTLAVLVLKWCDGTYLEDQDKFRMSGIFRDVYFVNRPENVVYDYFTTTEIQEEQAVITVQASYQGKAVPTKLTLYDAEHKEIASQVFQENIGTVYTHKAVILVKEPNLWNPEQPYLYTLVLETEGEVITDRIGLREICVKDAVLYVNGTAIKFKGVNRHDSDPVTGFVIGLEQMKKDLQMMKESNFNAVRSSHYPNVPYFYQLCDEYGLFVIAEADNESHGTQSQYLKDSNWENVSRKWNERISDNPEFIPATLDRTQLCVHREKNRPCIIIWSMGNECGYGCTFEEALKWTKGFDSTRLTCYESSFYRSDRRKYDYSNIDIFSRMYPSLEEIQEYMDKKPDKPLLLIEYCHAMGNGPGDLEDYFQIIYEYDVLCGGFVWEWCDHAIYQGQAANGKEKYLYGGDFGEEVHDGDFCMDGLVYPDRTPHTGLLEYQNVYRPARVVSFCQKTGELCLENYMNYVDLKDYIYLVYEVNCDGKLLEKKQFILQESVLPHKKGTILLDIAVPDSGKCYLKVSYHLKHGTSVMAQGSRMGFDEILLKNQDGRNQQATALLETQEQKEAEVQVSETDRFLSVRSDTFFYVYNKLSGLFEQLSVDGEELLETPMELNIWRAPTDNDRKIKQEWIDAGYDRSKARAYDTHWEMNGEGIRIYSTVSVAAVAIQKVLDIEAVWKIYRTGEISVKMHVKKDREFPQLPRFGIRLFLRGEYENLKFYGLGPHESYRDKCRSCSHGLYDTTVEEQHEDYICPQENGSHTDCDYLMLEKENQTVTAVSSRPFSFNVSYYSQEELTRKAHNFELEKSGSTIVCLDYAQNGIGSNSCGPELRKEYQFTEETFTFDMKFLFGKEW
;
A
#
# COMPACT_ATOMS: atom_id res chain seq x y z
N MET A 1 22.30 -32.21 -22.17
CA MET A 1 21.77 -30.88 -22.07
C MET A 1 21.62 -30.29 -23.48
N ILE A 2 20.46 -29.74 -23.80
CA ILE A 2 20.18 -29.28 -25.17
C ILE A 2 20.51 -27.80 -25.43
N VAL A 3 20.84 -27.05 -24.36
CA VAL A 3 21.23 -25.61 -24.39
C VAL A 3 22.55 -25.39 -23.70
N PRO A 4 23.33 -24.35 -24.09
CA PRO A 4 24.54 -23.93 -23.37
C PRO A 4 24.15 -23.38 -21.98
N ARG A 5 25.16 -23.33 -21.07
CA ARG A 5 24.94 -22.81 -19.69
C ARG A 5 25.06 -21.28 -19.61
N HIS A 6 24.36 -20.55 -20.42
CA HIS A 6 24.37 -19.08 -20.35
C HIS A 6 23.79 -18.59 -19.02
N TYR A 7 22.88 -19.35 -18.43
CA TYR A 7 22.21 -19.06 -17.17
C TYR A 7 23.12 -19.14 -15.91
N GLU A 8 24.40 -19.41 -16.06
CA GLU A 8 25.44 -19.40 -15.02
C GLU A 8 26.71 -18.65 -15.48
N ASP A 9 26.56 -17.67 -16.41
CA ASP A 9 27.69 -16.92 -16.96
C ASP A 9 27.42 -15.43 -17.01
N LEU A 10 27.87 -14.67 -16.01
CA LEU A 10 27.68 -13.21 -15.87
C LEU A 10 28.15 -12.40 -17.10
N LYS A 11 28.82 -13.04 -18.07
CA LYS A 11 29.24 -12.37 -19.33
C LYS A 11 28.21 -12.50 -20.44
N ILE A 12 27.20 -13.35 -20.27
CA ILE A 12 26.20 -13.66 -21.31
C ILE A 12 24.80 -13.41 -20.75
N MET A 13 24.41 -12.17 -20.63
CA MET A 13 23.05 -11.78 -20.22
C MET A 13 22.06 -11.93 -21.37
N HIS A 14 22.53 -11.65 -22.58
CA HIS A 14 21.73 -11.72 -23.81
C HIS A 14 22.57 -12.29 -24.96
N GLU A 15 21.93 -13.01 -25.86
CA GLU A 15 22.56 -13.48 -27.11
C GLU A 15 21.58 -13.23 -28.26
N ASN A 16 22.02 -12.49 -29.29
CA ASN A 16 21.25 -12.11 -30.48
C ASN A 16 20.01 -11.26 -30.22
N THR A 17 19.87 -10.65 -29.06
CA THR A 17 18.83 -9.63 -28.85
C THR A 17 19.16 -8.37 -29.62
N MET A 18 18.15 -7.67 -30.04
CA MET A 18 18.31 -6.33 -30.63
C MET A 18 18.67 -5.30 -29.54
N PRO A 19 19.33 -4.20 -29.89
CA PRO A 19 19.60 -3.13 -28.92
C PRO A 19 18.31 -2.60 -28.29
N SER A 20 18.35 -2.25 -27.02
CA SER A 20 17.21 -1.65 -26.34
C SER A 20 16.84 -0.29 -26.95
N ARG A 21 15.55 0.01 -27.04
CA ARG A 21 14.98 1.20 -27.64
C ARG A 21 13.79 1.74 -26.87
N ALA A 22 13.35 2.95 -27.17
CA ALA A 22 12.09 3.49 -26.67
C ALA A 22 10.91 2.58 -27.04
N TYR A 23 9.98 2.45 -26.12
CA TYR A 23 8.73 1.78 -26.42
C TYR A 23 7.82 2.64 -27.29
N TYR A 24 7.31 2.05 -28.36
CA TYR A 24 6.26 2.58 -29.24
C TYR A 24 5.67 1.44 -30.06
N MET A 25 4.44 1.61 -30.52
CA MET A 25 3.79 0.72 -31.48
C MET A 25 3.75 1.40 -32.86
N PRO A 26 4.50 0.87 -33.87
CA PRO A 26 4.45 1.42 -35.22
C PRO A 26 3.19 0.96 -35.94
N ALA A 27 2.78 1.72 -36.99
CA ALA A 27 1.69 1.37 -37.88
C ALA A 27 2.04 1.77 -39.33
N SER A 28 1.27 1.31 -40.35
CA SER A 28 1.48 1.75 -41.71
C SER A 28 0.99 3.16 -41.99
N HIS A 29 0.11 3.67 -41.15
CA HIS A 29 -0.48 5.01 -41.21
C HIS A 29 -0.79 5.50 -39.78
N ASP A 30 -1.19 6.74 -39.62
CA ASP A 30 -1.55 7.26 -38.29
C ASP A 30 -2.81 6.55 -37.74
N MET A 31 -2.61 5.71 -36.73
CA MET A 31 -3.65 4.98 -35.97
C MET A 31 -3.82 5.53 -34.55
N GLY A 32 -3.20 6.67 -34.25
CA GLY A 32 -3.14 7.21 -32.90
C GLY A 32 -2.09 6.52 -32.02
N PRO A 33 -2.02 6.87 -30.74
CA PRO A 33 -0.95 6.42 -29.82
C PRO A 33 -1.07 4.95 -29.38
N LEU A 34 -2.19 4.25 -29.66
CA LEU A 34 -2.42 2.82 -29.41
C LEU A 34 -2.05 2.39 -27.97
N VAL A 35 -2.49 3.12 -26.94
CA VAL A 35 -2.15 2.82 -25.55
C VAL A 35 -2.89 1.58 -25.05
N GLU A 36 -4.21 1.58 -25.12
CA GLU A 36 -5.06 0.48 -24.63
C GLU A 36 -5.26 -0.63 -25.68
N ASP A 37 -5.22 -0.29 -26.94
CA ASP A 37 -5.51 -1.18 -28.06
C ASP A 37 -4.29 -1.43 -28.97
N ARG A 38 -3.09 -1.52 -28.38
CA ARG A 38 -1.82 -1.64 -29.08
C ARG A 38 -1.75 -2.79 -30.11
N PHE A 39 -2.50 -3.85 -29.90
CA PHE A 39 -2.59 -4.97 -30.84
C PHE A 39 -3.53 -4.72 -32.01
N SER A 40 -4.20 -3.58 -32.07
CA SER A 40 -4.94 -3.16 -33.26
C SER A 40 -4.05 -2.60 -34.37
N SER A 41 -2.78 -2.29 -34.06
CA SER A 41 -1.80 -1.90 -35.10
C SER A 41 -1.72 -2.95 -36.20
N ASP A 42 -1.77 -2.49 -37.47
CA ASP A 42 -1.60 -3.32 -38.64
C ASP A 42 -0.17 -3.86 -38.85
N ARG A 43 0.76 -3.43 -37.99
CA ARG A 43 2.16 -3.88 -37.96
C ARG A 43 2.42 -4.91 -36.85
N VAL A 44 1.46 -5.17 -35.98
CA VAL A 44 1.63 -6.02 -34.79
C VAL A 44 0.82 -7.29 -34.92
N ILE A 45 1.45 -8.43 -34.62
CA ILE A 45 0.79 -9.74 -34.54
C ILE A 45 0.93 -10.27 -33.13
N CYS A 46 -0.18 -10.31 -32.40
CA CYS A 46 -0.23 -10.83 -31.05
C CYS A 46 -0.01 -12.35 -31.01
N MET A 47 0.87 -12.82 -30.14
CA MET A 47 1.19 -14.22 -29.92
C MET A 47 0.69 -14.73 -28.56
N ASN A 48 -0.12 -13.94 -27.86
CA ASN A 48 -0.79 -14.39 -26.64
C ASN A 48 -1.85 -15.46 -26.92
N GLY A 49 -2.23 -16.19 -25.88
CA GLY A 49 -3.25 -17.23 -25.91
C GLY A 49 -2.67 -18.60 -25.65
N THR A 50 -3.32 -19.65 -26.14
CA THR A 50 -2.98 -21.04 -25.80
C THR A 50 -1.67 -21.51 -26.46
N TRP A 51 -0.74 -22.04 -25.67
CA TRP A 51 0.50 -22.67 -26.10
C TRP A 51 0.59 -24.11 -25.61
N GLU A 52 1.24 -24.97 -26.35
CA GLU A 52 1.64 -26.32 -25.90
C GLU A 52 2.79 -26.18 -24.89
N PHE A 53 2.70 -26.86 -23.75
CA PHE A 53 3.61 -26.72 -22.63
C PHE A 53 3.99 -28.05 -21.99
N GLN A 54 5.25 -28.19 -21.63
CA GLN A 54 5.72 -29.30 -20.80
C GLN A 54 6.70 -28.82 -19.73
N TYR A 55 6.34 -29.11 -18.48
CA TYR A 55 7.21 -28.82 -17.31
C TYR A 55 8.19 -29.97 -17.05
N PHE A 56 9.40 -29.62 -16.63
CA PHE A 56 10.43 -30.54 -16.18
C PHE A 56 10.96 -30.06 -14.83
N ASN A 57 11.11 -30.99 -13.87
CA ASN A 57 11.66 -30.70 -12.55
C ASN A 57 13.15 -30.30 -12.61
N SER A 58 13.82 -30.70 -13.68
CA SER A 58 15.24 -30.37 -13.91
C SER A 58 15.51 -30.20 -15.39
N ILE A 59 16.40 -29.26 -15.72
CA ILE A 59 16.93 -29.09 -17.08
C ILE A 59 17.60 -30.38 -17.61
N TYR A 60 18.07 -31.27 -16.73
CA TYR A 60 18.66 -32.54 -17.10
C TYR A 60 17.63 -33.57 -17.55
N ASP A 61 16.36 -33.41 -17.16
CA ASP A 61 15.27 -34.30 -17.61
C ASP A 61 14.86 -33.99 -19.06
N LEU A 62 15.15 -32.79 -19.55
CA LEU A 62 14.90 -32.35 -20.91
C LEU A 62 16.03 -32.82 -21.83
N GLN A 63 15.89 -33.98 -22.45
CA GLN A 63 16.87 -34.57 -23.35
C GLN A 63 16.49 -34.45 -24.83
N GLU A 64 15.21 -34.33 -25.11
CA GLU A 64 14.68 -34.23 -26.48
C GLU A 64 14.70 -32.79 -26.97
N LYS A 65 14.99 -32.63 -28.25
CA LYS A 65 15.01 -31.34 -28.91
C LYS A 65 13.59 -30.93 -29.34
N PHE A 66 12.77 -30.57 -28.38
CA PHE A 66 11.36 -30.23 -28.55
C PHE A 66 11.14 -29.08 -29.57
N TYR A 67 12.16 -28.30 -29.85
CA TYR A 67 12.13 -27.20 -30.81
C TYR A 67 12.31 -27.61 -32.26
N GLU A 68 12.63 -28.85 -32.58
CA GLU A 68 12.78 -29.33 -33.94
C GLU A 68 11.42 -29.37 -34.68
N GLN A 69 11.47 -29.04 -35.97
CA GLN A 69 10.26 -29.06 -36.78
C GLN A 69 9.63 -30.46 -36.82
N GLY A 70 8.32 -30.55 -36.57
CA GLY A 70 7.59 -31.82 -36.55
C GLY A 70 7.72 -32.62 -35.26
N TYR A 71 8.29 -32.04 -34.20
CA TYR A 71 8.29 -32.66 -32.89
C TYR A 71 6.86 -32.98 -32.45
N ASP A 72 6.65 -34.16 -31.87
CA ASP A 72 5.35 -34.62 -31.40
C ASP A 72 5.05 -34.04 -30.00
N CYS A 73 4.20 -33.00 -30.00
CA CYS A 73 3.74 -32.35 -28.77
C CYS A 73 2.53 -33.09 -28.12
N SER A 74 2.21 -34.34 -28.51
CA SER A 74 1.03 -35.04 -27.97
C SER A 74 1.05 -35.27 -26.44
N ARG A 75 2.22 -35.18 -25.83
CA ARG A 75 2.42 -35.25 -24.38
C ARG A 75 2.41 -33.88 -23.68
N PHE A 76 2.39 -32.77 -24.44
CA PHE A 76 2.32 -31.43 -23.89
C PHE A 76 0.90 -31.15 -23.43
N THR A 77 0.77 -30.35 -22.40
CA THR A 77 -0.49 -29.77 -21.95
C THR A 77 -0.65 -28.37 -22.55
N GLN A 78 -1.83 -27.81 -22.46
CA GLN A 78 -2.08 -26.46 -22.92
C GLN A 78 -2.07 -25.49 -21.76
N VAL A 79 -1.38 -24.36 -21.92
CA VAL A 79 -1.33 -23.24 -20.97
C VAL A 79 -1.61 -21.94 -21.71
N GLU A 80 -2.14 -20.96 -21.00
CA GLU A 80 -2.30 -19.61 -21.54
C GLU A 80 -0.99 -18.82 -21.36
N VAL A 81 -0.65 -18.04 -22.37
CA VAL A 81 0.44 -17.05 -22.35
C VAL A 81 -0.19 -15.69 -22.65
N PRO A 82 0.05 -14.64 -21.80
CA PRO A 82 0.86 -14.64 -20.59
C PRO A 82 0.34 -15.54 -19.47
N GLY A 83 1.27 -16.13 -18.70
CA GLY A 83 0.94 -16.99 -17.57
C GLY A 83 2.16 -17.43 -16.78
N VAL A 84 1.93 -17.82 -15.53
CA VAL A 84 2.95 -18.41 -14.66
C VAL A 84 2.60 -19.88 -14.41
N TRP A 85 3.59 -20.76 -14.45
CA TRP A 85 3.29 -22.19 -14.39
C TRP A 85 2.82 -22.71 -13.04
N GLN A 86 3.09 -21.96 -11.93
CA GLN A 86 2.60 -22.29 -10.60
C GLN A 86 1.06 -22.23 -10.54
N ASN A 87 0.44 -21.33 -11.29
CA ASN A 87 -1.03 -21.22 -11.37
C ASN A 87 -1.66 -22.38 -12.16
N TYR A 88 -0.87 -23.10 -12.94
CA TYR A 88 -1.32 -24.30 -13.68
C TYR A 88 -1.03 -25.61 -12.91
N GLY A 89 -0.56 -25.52 -11.66
CA GLY A 89 -0.27 -26.66 -10.80
C GLY A 89 1.09 -27.29 -11.05
N TYR A 90 1.99 -26.59 -11.71
CA TYR A 90 3.40 -27.00 -11.83
C TYR A 90 4.24 -26.21 -10.86
N ASP A 91 5.22 -26.90 -10.19
CA ASP A 91 5.99 -26.30 -9.12
C ASP A 91 5.10 -25.88 -7.93
N SER A 92 5.59 -25.09 -7.01
CA SER A 92 4.84 -24.53 -5.90
C SER A 92 5.06 -23.02 -5.77
N HIS A 93 4.07 -22.32 -5.24
CA HIS A 93 4.26 -20.94 -4.81
C HIS A 93 5.27 -20.90 -3.67
N GLN A 94 6.06 -19.84 -3.63
CA GLN A 94 7.04 -19.59 -2.58
C GLN A 94 7.14 -18.09 -2.36
N TYR A 95 7.06 -17.65 -1.12
CA TYR A 95 7.22 -16.26 -0.74
C TYR A 95 8.45 -16.08 0.14
N THR A 96 9.36 -15.22 -0.29
CA THR A 96 10.50 -14.78 0.52
C THR A 96 10.70 -13.27 0.37
N ASN A 97 11.12 -12.63 1.47
CA ASN A 97 11.54 -11.23 1.51
C ASN A 97 13.08 -11.15 1.52
N VAL A 98 13.68 -11.37 2.70
CA VAL A 98 15.10 -11.10 2.94
C VAL A 98 16.02 -12.29 2.66
N ARG A 99 15.59 -13.30 1.94
CA ARG A 99 16.33 -14.55 1.74
C ARG A 99 16.17 -15.08 0.34
N TYR A 100 17.29 -15.48 -0.27
CA TYR A 100 17.19 -16.27 -1.49
C TYR A 100 16.56 -17.65 -1.20
N PRO A 101 15.66 -18.14 -2.05
CA PRO A 101 15.18 -19.52 -1.97
C PRO A 101 16.20 -20.55 -2.49
N ILE A 102 17.39 -20.10 -2.85
CA ILE A 102 18.51 -20.86 -3.39
C ILE A 102 19.79 -20.56 -2.59
N PRO A 103 20.84 -21.43 -2.67
CA PRO A 103 22.12 -21.12 -2.05
C PRO A 103 22.72 -19.80 -2.57
N LEU A 104 23.30 -19.01 -1.68
CA LEU A 104 24.00 -17.76 -2.04
C LEU A 104 25.41 -18.08 -2.61
N ASP A 105 25.47 -18.51 -3.86
CA ASP A 105 26.70 -18.93 -4.56
C ASP A 105 26.77 -18.42 -6.01
N PRO A 106 26.53 -17.08 -6.24
CA PRO A 106 26.55 -16.55 -7.60
C PRO A 106 27.89 -16.75 -8.31
N PRO A 107 27.94 -17.07 -9.63
CA PRO A 107 26.77 -17.07 -10.55
C PRO A 107 26.01 -18.41 -10.60
N TYR A 108 26.35 -19.39 -9.78
CA TYR A 108 25.82 -20.76 -9.87
C TYR A 108 24.41 -20.81 -9.26
N VAL A 109 23.53 -21.54 -9.93
CA VAL A 109 22.17 -21.85 -9.46
C VAL A 109 22.01 -23.34 -9.15
N PRO A 110 20.91 -23.79 -8.51
CA PRO A 110 20.70 -25.22 -8.27
C PRO A 110 20.83 -26.03 -9.56
N GLN A 111 21.55 -27.14 -9.48
CA GLN A 111 21.77 -28.00 -10.65
C GLN A 111 20.45 -28.58 -11.17
N GLU A 112 19.56 -28.98 -10.28
CA GLU A 112 18.19 -29.36 -10.60
C GLU A 112 17.34 -28.10 -10.80
N ASN A 113 17.56 -27.44 -11.94
CA ASN A 113 16.91 -26.20 -12.29
C ASN A 113 15.60 -26.50 -13.05
N PRO A 114 14.43 -26.24 -12.48
CA PRO A 114 13.16 -26.48 -13.15
C PRO A 114 13.06 -25.67 -14.44
N CYS A 115 12.38 -26.26 -15.46
CA CYS A 115 12.20 -25.55 -16.72
C CYS A 115 10.89 -25.91 -17.41
N GLY A 116 10.38 -24.97 -18.22
CA GLY A 116 9.19 -25.11 -19.03
C GLY A 116 9.51 -25.03 -20.52
N ALA A 117 9.13 -26.06 -21.27
CA ALA A 117 9.20 -26.06 -22.73
C ALA A 117 7.87 -25.62 -23.33
N TYR A 118 7.88 -24.51 -24.07
CA TYR A 118 6.71 -23.94 -24.72
C TYR A 118 6.81 -24.10 -26.22
N VAL A 119 5.71 -24.45 -26.88
CA VAL A 119 5.63 -24.55 -28.34
C VAL A 119 4.34 -23.92 -28.84
N ARG A 120 4.44 -23.09 -29.87
CA ARG A 120 3.29 -22.54 -30.58
C ARG A 120 3.44 -22.66 -32.07
N LYS A 121 2.42 -23.24 -32.72
CA LYS A 121 2.31 -23.22 -34.17
C LYS A 121 1.43 -22.05 -34.57
N PHE A 122 1.85 -21.33 -35.60
CA PHE A 122 1.14 -20.16 -36.10
C PHE A 122 1.30 -20.01 -37.59
N TYR A 123 0.35 -19.36 -38.24
CA TYR A 123 0.42 -19.01 -39.66
C TYR A 123 0.96 -17.61 -39.79
N TYR A 124 1.92 -17.43 -40.71
CA TYR A 124 2.55 -16.15 -40.96
C TYR A 124 2.62 -15.87 -42.47
N GLU A 125 2.35 -14.64 -42.85
CA GLU A 125 2.56 -14.08 -44.17
C GLU A 125 3.52 -12.93 -44.09
N ILE A 126 4.62 -12.99 -44.86
CA ILE A 126 5.62 -11.93 -44.86
C ILE A 126 5.01 -10.73 -45.61
N PRO A 127 4.78 -9.58 -44.93
CA PRO A 127 4.23 -8.41 -45.58
C PRO A 127 5.24 -7.81 -46.59
N GLU A 128 4.85 -7.58 -47.81
CA GLU A 128 5.73 -7.07 -48.88
C GLU A 128 6.32 -5.71 -48.53
N GLU A 129 5.54 -4.80 -47.93
CA GLU A 129 5.94 -3.47 -47.52
C GLU A 129 6.70 -3.39 -46.19
N ALA A 130 6.60 -4.44 -45.38
CA ALA A 130 7.20 -4.53 -44.03
C ALA A 130 7.82 -5.91 -43.80
N PRO A 131 8.84 -6.31 -44.54
CA PRO A 131 9.38 -7.66 -44.55
C PRO A 131 10.19 -8.02 -43.30
N ARG A 132 10.64 -7.05 -42.51
CA ARG A 132 11.35 -7.29 -41.24
C ARG A 132 10.37 -7.72 -40.19
N ALA A 133 10.76 -8.71 -39.40
CA ALA A 133 9.95 -9.24 -38.31
C ALA A 133 10.76 -9.29 -37.00
N TYR A 134 10.28 -8.57 -36.01
CA TYR A 134 10.88 -8.52 -34.67
C TYR A 134 9.95 -9.20 -33.67
N LEU A 135 10.45 -10.26 -33.02
CA LEU A 135 9.77 -11.00 -31.98
C LEU A 135 10.06 -10.37 -30.62
N ASN A 136 9.02 -9.95 -29.94
CA ASN A 136 9.10 -9.29 -28.62
C ASN A 136 8.55 -10.20 -27.52
N PHE A 137 9.30 -10.29 -26.41
CA PHE A 137 8.86 -10.81 -25.13
C PHE A 137 8.94 -9.68 -24.12
N GLU A 138 7.83 -9.25 -23.52
CA GLU A 138 7.84 -8.14 -22.57
C GLU A 138 8.22 -8.53 -21.15
N GLY A 139 8.15 -9.82 -20.83
CA GLY A 139 8.60 -10.35 -19.55
C GLY A 139 8.57 -11.86 -19.49
N VAL A 140 9.71 -12.44 -19.09
CA VAL A 140 9.89 -13.90 -18.91
C VAL A 140 10.77 -14.13 -17.68
N ASP A 141 10.27 -14.86 -16.69
CA ASP A 141 10.96 -15.14 -15.45
C ASP A 141 11.49 -16.60 -15.44
N SER A 142 12.81 -16.82 -15.26
CA SER A 142 13.87 -15.83 -15.04
C SER A 142 14.77 -15.64 -16.27
N CYS A 143 14.94 -16.66 -17.11
CA CYS A 143 15.68 -16.59 -18.38
C CYS A 143 15.14 -17.59 -19.40
N PHE A 144 15.44 -17.35 -20.69
CA PHE A 144 14.86 -18.18 -21.72
C PHE A 144 15.71 -18.28 -23.00
N TYR A 145 15.51 -19.39 -23.73
CA TYR A 145 16.07 -19.68 -25.05
C TYR A 145 14.94 -19.73 -26.07
N VAL A 146 15.19 -19.22 -27.30
CA VAL A 146 14.19 -19.09 -28.37
C VAL A 146 14.64 -19.79 -29.64
N TRP A 147 13.70 -20.53 -30.29
CA TRP A 147 13.86 -21.12 -31.61
C TRP A 147 12.65 -20.78 -32.48
N VAL A 148 12.89 -20.52 -33.76
CA VAL A 148 11.85 -20.40 -34.77
C VAL A 148 12.16 -21.42 -35.89
N ASN A 149 11.20 -22.25 -36.21
CA ASN A 149 11.32 -23.31 -37.25
C ASN A 149 12.53 -24.24 -37.00
N GLY A 150 12.83 -24.55 -35.75
CA GLY A 150 13.98 -25.41 -35.34
C GLY A 150 15.34 -24.72 -35.37
N LYS A 151 15.40 -23.48 -35.79
CA LYS A 151 16.64 -22.67 -35.79
C LYS A 151 16.73 -21.88 -34.49
N TYR A 152 17.90 -21.92 -33.87
CA TYR A 152 18.19 -21.11 -32.68
C TYR A 152 18.18 -19.62 -33.02
N VAL A 153 17.43 -18.86 -32.23
CA VAL A 153 17.30 -17.40 -32.36
C VAL A 153 18.17 -16.69 -31.36
N GLY A 154 18.04 -17.02 -30.07
CA GLY A 154 18.84 -16.36 -29.04
C GLY A 154 18.47 -16.75 -27.61
N TYR A 155 19.10 -16.05 -26.68
CA TYR A 155 18.94 -16.16 -25.23
C TYR A 155 18.75 -14.79 -24.61
N SER A 156 17.94 -14.71 -23.57
CA SER A 156 17.80 -13.49 -22.76
C SER A 156 17.45 -13.80 -21.32
N GLN A 157 17.78 -12.88 -20.42
CA GLN A 157 17.40 -12.81 -19.02
C GLN A 157 16.94 -11.38 -18.68
N VAL A 158 16.71 -11.06 -17.42
CA VAL A 158 16.06 -9.85 -16.87
C VAL A 158 14.55 -9.92 -17.05
N SER A 159 13.92 -10.44 -16.01
CA SER A 159 12.53 -10.91 -16.06
C SER A 159 11.51 -9.84 -16.48
N HIS A 160 11.71 -8.58 -16.05
CA HIS A 160 10.73 -7.50 -16.29
C HIS A 160 11.14 -6.56 -17.45
N ALA A 161 12.14 -6.95 -18.25
CA ALA A 161 12.58 -6.19 -19.41
C ALA A 161 12.06 -6.78 -20.72
N THR A 162 11.92 -5.93 -21.73
CA THR A 162 11.56 -6.35 -23.07
C THR A 162 12.77 -6.93 -23.80
N SER A 163 12.64 -8.17 -24.30
CA SER A 163 13.62 -8.83 -25.15
C SER A 163 13.11 -8.86 -26.60
N GLU A 164 13.79 -8.19 -27.52
CA GLU A 164 13.45 -8.14 -28.94
C GLU A 164 14.45 -8.91 -29.78
N PHE A 165 14.00 -9.75 -30.71
CA PHE A 165 14.84 -10.56 -31.58
C PHE A 165 14.47 -10.35 -33.06
N ASP A 166 15.46 -10.14 -33.94
CA ASP A 166 15.22 -10.14 -35.39
C ASP A 166 15.09 -11.60 -35.90
N VAL A 167 13.87 -11.97 -36.27
CA VAL A 167 13.54 -13.30 -36.75
C VAL A 167 13.25 -13.36 -38.26
N THR A 168 13.53 -12.27 -38.98
CA THR A 168 13.26 -12.12 -40.42
C THR A 168 13.73 -13.31 -41.24
N GLU A 169 14.98 -13.72 -41.06
CA GLU A 169 15.58 -14.79 -41.86
C GLU A 169 15.14 -16.22 -41.51
N VAL A 170 14.42 -16.38 -40.40
CA VAL A 170 13.98 -17.70 -39.93
C VAL A 170 12.48 -17.94 -40.08
N LEU A 171 11.69 -16.89 -40.35
CA LEU A 171 10.29 -16.97 -40.66
C LEU A 171 10.07 -17.34 -42.14
N LYS A 172 8.93 -17.97 -42.44
CA LYS A 172 8.49 -18.31 -43.78
C LYS A 172 7.02 -18.05 -43.97
N ASN A 173 6.58 -17.87 -45.20
CA ASN A 173 5.17 -17.87 -45.54
C ASN A 173 4.52 -19.21 -45.22
N GLY A 174 3.35 -19.21 -44.59
CA GLY A 174 2.62 -20.40 -44.16
C GLY A 174 2.82 -20.76 -42.70
N GLU A 175 2.79 -22.03 -42.38
CA GLU A 175 2.94 -22.53 -41.00
C GLU A 175 4.37 -22.37 -40.46
N ASN A 176 4.48 -21.79 -39.29
CA ASN A 176 5.72 -21.63 -38.53
C ASN A 176 5.56 -22.23 -37.15
N THR A 177 6.69 -22.52 -36.50
CA THR A 177 6.76 -23.03 -35.12
C THR A 177 7.68 -22.12 -34.32
N LEU A 178 7.16 -21.55 -33.24
CA LEU A 178 7.93 -20.86 -32.20
C LEU A 178 8.11 -21.81 -31.01
N ALA A 179 9.33 -21.98 -30.54
CA ALA A 179 9.64 -22.77 -29.37
C ALA A 179 10.45 -21.93 -28.38
N VAL A 180 10.12 -22.03 -27.09
CA VAL A 180 10.77 -21.28 -26.00
C VAL A 180 11.05 -22.23 -24.85
N LEU A 181 12.25 -22.18 -24.31
CA LEU A 181 12.62 -22.87 -23.08
C LEU A 181 12.84 -21.82 -21.99
N VAL A 182 12.04 -21.85 -20.94
CA VAL A 182 12.15 -20.98 -19.77
C VAL A 182 12.76 -21.75 -18.62
N LEU A 183 13.76 -21.18 -17.93
CA LEU A 183 14.36 -21.77 -16.73
C LEU A 183 13.95 -20.95 -15.51
N LYS A 184 13.69 -21.66 -14.38
CA LYS A 184 13.32 -21.04 -13.10
C LYS A 184 14.44 -20.17 -12.51
N TRP A 185 15.68 -20.60 -12.64
CA TRP A 185 16.84 -19.97 -12.03
C TRP A 185 17.90 -19.63 -13.07
N CYS A 186 18.51 -18.46 -12.92
CA CYS A 186 19.71 -18.06 -13.61
C CYS A 186 20.58 -17.17 -12.71
N ASP A 187 21.77 -16.83 -13.14
CA ASP A 187 22.65 -15.89 -12.43
C ASP A 187 22.00 -14.52 -12.20
N GLY A 188 21.05 -14.14 -13.06
CA GLY A 188 20.20 -12.97 -12.92
C GLY A 188 19.27 -13.02 -11.70
N THR A 189 18.91 -14.22 -11.23
CA THR A 189 18.04 -14.39 -10.03
C THR A 189 18.65 -13.74 -8.78
N TYR A 190 19.98 -13.64 -8.70
CA TYR A 190 20.65 -12.94 -7.60
C TYR A 190 20.48 -11.41 -7.63
N LEU A 191 19.96 -10.86 -8.72
CA LEU A 191 19.59 -9.44 -8.87
C LEU A 191 18.07 -9.24 -9.00
N GLU A 192 17.29 -10.28 -8.75
CA GLU A 192 15.81 -10.27 -8.78
C GLU A 192 15.24 -10.88 -7.50
N ASP A 193 15.75 -10.44 -6.34
CA ASP A 193 15.37 -10.95 -5.02
C ASP A 193 14.33 -10.06 -4.33
N GLN A 194 13.34 -9.62 -5.11
CA GLN A 194 12.26 -8.75 -4.63
C GLN A 194 11.39 -9.43 -3.59
N ASP A 195 10.84 -8.62 -2.69
CA ASP A 195 9.86 -9.01 -1.68
C ASP A 195 8.50 -9.34 -2.33
N LYS A 196 8.40 -10.53 -2.89
CA LYS A 196 7.20 -11.02 -3.59
C LYS A 196 7.19 -12.54 -3.72
N PHE A 197 6.06 -13.12 -4.13
CA PHE A 197 6.02 -14.52 -4.53
C PHE A 197 7.00 -14.81 -5.67
N ARG A 198 7.63 -16.00 -5.64
CA ARG A 198 8.49 -16.52 -6.71
C ARG A 198 7.63 -17.30 -7.69
N MET A 199 7.52 -16.80 -8.90
CA MET A 199 6.77 -17.45 -9.98
C MET A 199 7.59 -17.42 -11.26
N SER A 200 7.27 -18.30 -12.20
CA SER A 200 8.06 -18.42 -13.43
C SER A 200 7.17 -18.67 -14.64
N GLY A 201 7.65 -18.28 -15.81
CA GLY A 201 6.93 -18.44 -17.07
C GLY A 201 7.03 -17.21 -17.96
N ILE A 202 6.28 -17.24 -19.06
CA ILE A 202 6.11 -16.10 -19.96
C ILE A 202 4.92 -15.28 -19.42
N PHE A 203 5.20 -14.29 -18.55
CA PHE A 203 4.16 -13.64 -17.76
C PHE A 203 3.69 -12.29 -18.31
N ARG A 204 4.33 -11.80 -19.39
CA ARG A 204 3.90 -10.60 -20.15
C ARG A 204 3.74 -10.95 -21.62
N ASP A 205 3.25 -9.99 -22.38
CA ASP A 205 2.86 -10.16 -23.77
C ASP A 205 3.98 -10.62 -24.68
N VAL A 206 3.61 -11.45 -25.68
CA VAL A 206 4.48 -11.89 -26.77
C VAL A 206 3.86 -11.45 -28.09
N TYR A 207 4.63 -10.82 -28.96
CA TYR A 207 4.12 -10.36 -30.26
C TYR A 207 5.23 -10.15 -31.30
N PHE A 208 4.87 -10.19 -32.58
CA PHE A 208 5.72 -9.74 -33.66
C PHE A 208 5.42 -8.29 -34.02
N VAL A 209 6.45 -7.55 -34.41
CA VAL A 209 6.33 -6.26 -35.05
C VAL A 209 6.93 -6.36 -36.46
N ASN A 210 6.10 -6.13 -37.47
CA ASN A 210 6.52 -6.11 -38.86
C ASN A 210 6.94 -4.70 -39.25
N ARG A 211 8.13 -4.58 -39.88
CA ARG A 211 8.69 -3.27 -40.21
C ARG A 211 9.28 -3.20 -41.64
N PRO A 212 9.26 -2.03 -42.27
CA PRO A 212 10.02 -1.79 -43.48
C PRO A 212 11.52 -2.02 -43.30
N GLU A 213 12.29 -2.12 -44.38
CA GLU A 213 13.75 -2.30 -44.36
C GLU A 213 14.48 -1.13 -43.72
N ASN A 214 13.93 0.08 -43.85
CA ASN A 214 14.55 1.31 -43.39
C ASN A 214 13.54 2.08 -42.51
N VAL A 215 13.80 2.19 -41.22
CA VAL A 215 12.85 2.72 -40.25
C VAL A 215 13.54 3.55 -39.17
N VAL A 216 12.78 4.41 -38.48
CA VAL A 216 13.21 5.00 -37.23
C VAL A 216 13.24 3.86 -36.21
N TYR A 217 14.45 3.49 -35.73
CA TYR A 217 14.60 2.39 -34.77
C TYR A 217 14.41 2.84 -33.32
N ASP A 218 15.00 3.97 -32.99
CA ASP A 218 14.91 4.54 -31.64
C ASP A 218 14.80 6.06 -31.73
N TYR A 219 14.11 6.65 -30.76
CA TYR A 219 14.03 8.09 -30.61
C TYR A 219 14.04 8.51 -29.16
N PHE A 220 14.50 9.72 -28.90
CA PHE A 220 14.53 10.32 -27.57
C PHE A 220 14.02 11.76 -27.63
N THR A 221 13.02 12.07 -26.85
CA THR A 221 12.39 13.39 -26.75
C THR A 221 12.82 14.08 -25.47
N THR A 222 13.37 15.27 -25.58
CA THR A 222 13.72 16.13 -24.45
C THR A 222 13.03 17.47 -24.57
N THR A 223 12.72 18.08 -23.41
CA THR A 223 12.04 19.38 -23.34
C THR A 223 12.87 20.34 -22.49
N GLU A 224 13.00 21.56 -22.97
CA GLU A 224 13.60 22.68 -22.23
C GLU A 224 12.57 23.83 -22.21
N ILE A 225 12.27 24.37 -21.03
CA ILE A 225 11.35 25.49 -20.88
C ILE A 225 12.15 26.79 -20.79
N GLN A 226 11.91 27.71 -21.72
CA GLN A 226 12.60 28.98 -21.81
C GLN A 226 11.54 30.11 -21.79
N GLU A 227 11.35 30.75 -20.63
CA GLU A 227 10.35 31.81 -20.42
C GLU A 227 8.93 31.33 -20.84
N GLU A 228 8.37 31.86 -21.92
CA GLU A 228 7.04 31.53 -22.45
C GLU A 228 7.09 30.53 -23.61
N GLN A 229 8.18 29.81 -23.77
CA GLN A 229 8.37 28.85 -24.88
C GLN A 229 8.91 27.52 -24.35
N ALA A 230 8.50 26.44 -25.02
CA ALA A 230 9.13 25.13 -24.86
C ALA A 230 9.93 24.79 -26.13
N VAL A 231 11.15 24.35 -25.93
CA VAL A 231 12.01 23.77 -26.97
C VAL A 231 11.93 22.26 -26.85
N ILE A 232 11.31 21.60 -27.82
CA ILE A 232 11.23 20.15 -27.91
C ILE A 232 12.30 19.68 -28.87
N THR A 233 13.24 18.87 -28.39
CA THR A 233 14.27 18.24 -29.25
C THR A 233 13.95 16.74 -29.33
N VAL A 234 13.73 16.25 -30.53
CA VAL A 234 13.58 14.83 -30.83
C VAL A 234 14.80 14.35 -31.58
N GLN A 235 15.51 13.39 -31.01
CA GLN A 235 16.66 12.73 -31.59
C GLN A 235 16.25 11.34 -32.06
N ALA A 236 16.77 10.89 -33.22
CA ALA A 236 16.41 9.58 -33.78
C ALA A 236 17.64 8.84 -34.35
N SER A 237 17.58 7.52 -34.23
CA SER A 237 18.47 6.58 -34.93
C SER A 237 17.66 5.67 -35.85
N TYR A 238 18.28 5.15 -36.88
CA TYR A 238 17.63 4.34 -37.92
C TYR A 238 18.19 2.93 -37.94
N GLN A 239 17.31 1.96 -38.25
CA GLN A 239 17.72 0.68 -38.76
C GLN A 239 17.72 0.71 -40.28
N GLY A 240 18.72 0.08 -40.89
CA GLY A 240 18.97 0.20 -42.35
C GLY A 240 19.52 1.56 -42.70
N LYS A 241 18.99 2.16 -43.74
CA LYS A 241 19.38 3.52 -44.19
C LYS A 241 18.46 4.57 -43.58
N ALA A 242 19.03 5.71 -43.24
CA ALA A 242 18.19 6.85 -42.82
C ALA A 242 17.26 7.25 -43.99
N VAL A 243 16.00 7.44 -43.66
CA VAL A 243 14.93 7.85 -44.58
C VAL A 243 14.39 9.21 -44.20
N PRO A 244 13.89 10.01 -45.14
CA PRO A 244 13.22 11.26 -44.81
C PRO A 244 12.09 11.00 -43.79
N THR A 245 12.19 11.64 -42.63
CA THR A 245 11.22 11.50 -41.56
C THR A 245 10.65 12.87 -41.22
N LYS A 246 9.33 12.97 -41.29
CA LYS A 246 8.59 14.17 -40.89
C LYS A 246 8.17 14.01 -39.44
N LEU A 247 8.45 15.00 -38.61
CA LEU A 247 7.99 15.14 -37.26
C LEU A 247 6.86 16.16 -37.24
N THR A 248 5.69 15.77 -36.67
CA THR A 248 4.56 16.69 -36.50
C THR A 248 4.08 16.66 -35.06
N LEU A 249 3.83 17.83 -34.49
CA LEU A 249 3.29 17.98 -33.14
C LEU A 249 1.85 18.51 -33.22
N TYR A 250 0.94 17.84 -32.53
CA TYR A 250 -0.47 18.26 -32.39
C TYR A 250 -0.80 18.57 -30.92
N ASP A 251 -1.73 19.51 -30.71
CA ASP A 251 -2.31 19.76 -29.38
C ASP A 251 -3.37 18.67 -28.99
N ALA A 252 -3.97 18.84 -27.84
CA ALA A 252 -4.98 17.90 -27.34
C ALA A 252 -6.25 17.87 -28.19
N GLU A 253 -6.55 18.94 -28.91
CA GLU A 253 -7.65 19.04 -29.85
C GLU A 253 -7.27 18.56 -31.28
N HIS A 254 -6.11 17.92 -31.43
CA HIS A 254 -5.56 17.39 -32.68
C HIS A 254 -5.32 18.47 -33.77
N LYS A 255 -4.98 19.69 -33.33
CA LYS A 255 -4.56 20.76 -34.19
C LYS A 255 -3.04 20.77 -34.33
N GLU A 256 -2.54 20.85 -35.57
CA GLU A 256 -1.10 20.95 -35.84
C GLU A 256 -0.51 22.23 -35.24
N ILE A 257 0.48 22.05 -34.36
CA ILE A 257 1.24 23.14 -33.73
C ILE A 257 2.47 23.45 -34.55
N ALA A 258 3.22 22.45 -35.00
CA ALA A 258 4.42 22.60 -35.78
C ALA A 258 4.77 21.30 -36.48
N SER A 259 5.52 21.43 -37.59
CA SER A 259 6.08 20.30 -38.32
C SER A 259 7.52 20.60 -38.75
N GLN A 260 8.38 19.58 -38.67
CA GLN A 260 9.80 19.64 -39.04
C GLN A 260 10.24 18.35 -39.72
N VAL A 261 11.34 18.42 -40.48
CA VAL A 261 11.99 17.23 -41.03
C VAL A 261 13.30 17.03 -40.28
N PHE A 262 13.61 15.79 -39.95
CA PHE A 262 14.83 15.42 -39.26
C PHE A 262 16.06 15.84 -40.10
N GLN A 263 17.07 16.38 -39.42
CA GLN A 263 18.38 16.76 -39.99
C GLN A 263 19.48 15.85 -39.40
N GLU A 264 20.52 15.63 -40.15
CA GLU A 264 21.70 14.89 -39.65
C GLU A 264 22.26 15.54 -38.39
N ASN A 265 22.61 14.70 -37.42
CA ASN A 265 23.23 15.07 -36.15
C ASN A 265 24.55 14.30 -35.97
N ILE A 266 25.64 14.92 -36.45
CA ILE A 266 26.96 14.28 -36.49
C ILE A 266 27.55 14.23 -35.07
N GLY A 267 28.09 13.06 -34.68
CA GLY A 267 28.90 12.90 -33.47
C GLY A 267 28.13 12.50 -32.21
N THR A 268 26.91 12.04 -32.37
CA THR A 268 26.09 11.51 -31.25
C THR A 268 25.61 10.08 -31.54
N VAL A 269 25.08 9.42 -30.51
CA VAL A 269 24.43 8.09 -30.65
C VAL A 269 23.21 8.18 -31.57
N TYR A 270 22.46 9.28 -31.49
CA TYR A 270 21.33 9.58 -32.38
C TYR A 270 21.80 10.33 -33.59
N THR A 271 21.67 9.73 -34.77
CA THR A 271 22.21 10.21 -36.02
C THR A 271 21.45 11.38 -36.64
N HIS A 272 20.22 11.61 -36.20
CA HIS A 272 19.35 12.67 -36.70
C HIS A 272 18.63 13.38 -35.56
N LYS A 273 18.24 14.64 -35.80
CA LYS A 273 17.42 15.43 -34.84
C LYS A 273 16.44 16.35 -35.53
N ALA A 274 15.34 16.64 -34.85
CA ALA A 274 14.42 17.72 -35.19
C ALA A 274 14.15 18.57 -33.94
N VAL A 275 13.89 19.87 -34.12
CA VAL A 275 13.63 20.82 -33.04
C VAL A 275 12.33 21.55 -33.33
N ILE A 276 11.40 21.51 -32.36
CA ILE A 276 10.12 22.20 -32.40
C ILE A 276 10.06 23.26 -31.30
N LEU A 277 9.55 24.42 -31.62
CA LEU A 277 9.27 25.50 -30.66
C LEU A 277 7.74 25.60 -30.42
N VAL A 278 7.34 25.50 -29.19
CA VAL A 278 5.95 25.69 -28.76
C VAL A 278 5.84 26.97 -27.94
N LYS A 279 5.04 27.93 -28.41
CA LYS A 279 4.76 29.17 -27.68
C LYS A 279 3.63 28.94 -26.69
N GLU A 280 3.75 29.57 -25.51
CA GLU A 280 2.74 29.44 -24.45
C GLU A 280 2.35 27.96 -24.20
N PRO A 281 3.32 27.06 -23.85
CA PRO A 281 3.06 25.64 -23.77
C PRO A 281 2.16 25.30 -22.59
N ASN A 282 1.26 24.34 -22.78
CA ASN A 282 0.58 23.67 -21.70
C ASN A 282 1.54 22.64 -21.08
N LEU A 283 1.91 22.84 -19.81
CA LEU A 283 2.85 21.96 -19.12
C LEU A 283 2.12 20.79 -18.46
N TRP A 284 2.69 19.60 -18.62
CA TRP A 284 2.19 18.39 -17.97
C TRP A 284 2.50 18.42 -16.46
N ASN A 285 1.50 18.10 -15.65
CA ASN A 285 1.62 17.84 -14.21
C ASN A 285 0.49 16.89 -13.75
N PRO A 286 0.58 16.27 -12.55
CA PRO A 286 -0.41 15.28 -12.08
C PRO A 286 -1.83 15.83 -11.87
N GLU A 287 -1.97 17.11 -11.70
CA GLU A 287 -3.26 17.78 -11.44
C GLU A 287 -3.92 18.23 -12.75
N GLN A 288 -3.10 18.44 -13.80
CA GLN A 288 -3.52 18.83 -15.15
C GLN A 288 -2.60 18.11 -16.16
N PRO A 289 -2.83 16.80 -16.43
CA PRO A 289 -1.95 15.97 -17.26
C PRO A 289 -2.15 16.26 -18.76
N TYR A 290 -1.74 17.45 -19.21
CA TYR A 290 -1.86 17.84 -20.60
C TYR A 290 -0.83 17.12 -21.48
N LEU A 291 -1.29 16.42 -22.50
CA LEU A 291 -0.46 15.69 -23.45
C LEU A 291 -0.63 16.22 -24.88
N TYR A 292 0.50 16.40 -25.54
CA TYR A 292 0.59 16.62 -26.99
C TYR A 292 0.73 15.27 -27.71
N THR A 293 0.29 15.21 -28.97
CA THR A 293 0.53 14.05 -29.85
C THR A 293 1.70 14.33 -30.75
N LEU A 294 2.70 13.46 -30.69
CA LEU A 294 3.91 13.49 -31.53
C LEU A 294 3.80 12.40 -32.58
N VAL A 295 3.92 12.79 -33.87
CA VAL A 295 3.85 11.85 -35.00
C VAL A 295 5.17 11.90 -35.77
N LEU A 296 5.83 10.73 -35.88
CA LEU A 296 6.99 10.51 -36.74
C LEU A 296 6.53 9.75 -37.98
N GLU A 297 6.60 10.36 -39.13
CA GLU A 297 6.11 9.79 -40.39
C GLU A 297 7.27 9.58 -41.37
N THR A 298 7.38 8.36 -41.90
CA THR A 298 8.23 7.94 -42.98
C THR A 298 7.39 7.46 -44.18
N GLU A 299 7.98 7.12 -45.32
CA GLU A 299 7.24 6.60 -46.48
C GLU A 299 6.47 5.30 -46.17
N GLY A 300 6.98 4.47 -45.27
CA GLY A 300 6.40 3.15 -45.01
C GLY A 300 5.92 2.90 -43.58
N GLU A 301 6.10 3.86 -42.68
CA GLU A 301 5.76 3.65 -41.25
C GLU A 301 5.44 4.98 -40.53
N VAL A 302 4.51 4.91 -39.62
CA VAL A 302 4.14 6.02 -38.74
C VAL A 302 4.27 5.54 -37.27
N ILE A 303 4.89 6.38 -36.45
CA ILE A 303 4.95 6.22 -35.00
C ILE A 303 4.19 7.40 -34.40
N THR A 304 3.11 7.10 -33.67
CA THR A 304 2.33 8.11 -32.94
C THR A 304 2.51 7.88 -31.45
N ASP A 305 2.93 8.91 -30.74
CA ASP A 305 3.15 8.84 -29.28
C ASP A 305 2.60 10.09 -28.60
N ARG A 306 2.35 10.02 -27.29
CA ARG A 306 1.96 11.17 -26.46
C ARG A 306 3.13 11.68 -25.65
N ILE A 307 3.33 12.98 -25.64
CA ILE A 307 4.39 13.64 -24.88
C ILE A 307 3.81 14.72 -23.98
N GLY A 308 4.36 14.85 -22.78
CA GLY A 308 4.07 15.92 -21.84
C GLY A 308 5.29 16.83 -21.69
N LEU A 309 5.07 18.13 -21.75
CA LEU A 309 6.13 19.14 -21.65
C LEU A 309 6.31 19.49 -20.16
N ARG A 310 7.49 19.28 -19.63
CA ARG A 310 7.82 19.59 -18.23
C ARG A 310 9.31 19.87 -18.04
N GLU A 311 9.63 20.52 -16.94
CA GLU A 311 10.98 20.75 -16.45
C GLU A 311 11.12 20.25 -15.02
N ILE A 312 12.26 19.61 -14.72
CA ILE A 312 12.55 19.06 -13.37
C ILE A 312 13.90 19.61 -12.93
N CYS A 313 13.98 20.13 -11.72
CA CYS A 313 15.25 20.57 -11.15
C CYS A 313 15.27 20.47 -9.62
N VAL A 314 16.46 20.42 -9.07
CA VAL A 314 16.72 20.60 -7.64
C VAL A 314 17.41 21.94 -7.45
N LYS A 315 16.87 22.76 -6.55
CA LYS A 315 17.44 24.04 -6.18
C LYS A 315 17.37 24.22 -4.67
N ASP A 316 18.47 24.57 -4.06
CA ASP A 316 18.56 24.76 -2.59
C ASP A 316 18.04 23.55 -1.80
N ALA A 317 18.37 22.33 -2.26
CA ALA A 317 17.89 21.03 -1.77
C ALA A 317 16.35 20.84 -1.82
N VAL A 318 15.64 21.58 -2.64
CA VAL A 318 14.19 21.43 -2.87
C VAL A 318 13.93 20.94 -4.28
N LEU A 319 13.01 19.98 -4.42
CA LEU A 319 12.59 19.45 -5.71
C LEU A 319 11.51 20.34 -6.34
N TYR A 320 11.76 20.75 -7.59
CA TYR A 320 10.83 21.53 -8.40
C TYR A 320 10.42 20.78 -9.66
N VAL A 321 9.13 20.84 -10.00
CA VAL A 321 8.61 20.46 -11.31
C VAL A 321 7.83 21.65 -11.84
N ASN A 322 8.13 22.09 -13.06
CA ASN A 322 7.57 23.28 -13.70
C ASN A 322 7.67 24.55 -12.81
N GLY A 323 8.79 24.70 -12.12
CA GLY A 323 9.02 25.84 -11.22
C GLY A 323 8.26 25.80 -9.89
N THR A 324 7.48 24.77 -9.63
CA THR A 324 6.73 24.59 -8.38
C THR A 324 7.44 23.55 -7.49
N ALA A 325 7.67 23.90 -6.22
CA ALA A 325 8.12 22.94 -5.22
C ALA A 325 7.03 21.90 -4.97
N ILE A 326 7.33 20.63 -5.13
CA ILE A 326 6.34 19.57 -5.04
C ILE A 326 6.52 18.71 -3.79
N LYS A 327 5.41 18.04 -3.40
CA LYS A 327 5.42 16.97 -2.40
C LYS A 327 4.84 15.71 -3.02
N PHE A 328 5.55 14.59 -2.91
CA PHE A 328 5.02 13.28 -3.27
C PHE A 328 4.01 12.81 -2.21
N LYS A 329 2.84 12.47 -2.68
CA LYS A 329 1.81 11.71 -2.00
C LYS A 329 1.77 10.36 -2.69
N GLY A 330 2.74 9.51 -2.38
CA GLY A 330 3.08 8.35 -3.18
C GLY A 330 2.76 7.01 -2.52
N VAL A 331 2.74 5.97 -3.35
CA VAL A 331 2.64 4.57 -2.94
C VAL A 331 3.59 3.71 -3.77
N ASN A 332 4.14 2.67 -3.16
CA ASN A 332 4.86 1.60 -3.82
C ASN A 332 3.86 0.61 -4.41
N ARG A 333 4.14 0.05 -5.59
CA ARG A 333 3.25 -0.89 -6.24
C ARG A 333 4.01 -2.03 -6.89
N HIS A 334 3.76 -3.25 -6.41
CA HIS A 334 4.10 -4.49 -7.08
C HIS A 334 3.04 -4.91 -8.10
N ASP A 335 3.44 -5.68 -9.11
CA ASP A 335 2.54 -6.44 -9.96
C ASP A 335 2.06 -7.69 -9.20
N SER A 336 0.85 -7.68 -8.66
CA SER A 336 0.25 -8.78 -7.91
C SER A 336 -1.24 -8.91 -8.15
N ASP A 337 -1.69 -10.13 -8.42
CA ASP A 337 -3.08 -10.52 -8.53
C ASP A 337 -3.27 -11.90 -7.88
N PRO A 338 -4.31 -12.12 -7.05
CA PRO A 338 -4.47 -13.35 -6.29
C PRO A 338 -4.78 -14.58 -7.17
N VAL A 339 -5.23 -14.38 -8.40
CA VAL A 339 -5.62 -15.45 -9.34
C VAL A 339 -4.57 -15.66 -10.43
N THR A 340 -4.03 -14.55 -10.97
CA THR A 340 -3.13 -14.60 -12.13
C THR A 340 -1.65 -14.43 -11.75
N GLY A 341 -1.36 -14.16 -10.48
CA GLY A 341 0.01 -13.93 -10.00
C GLY A 341 0.61 -12.64 -10.55
N PHE A 342 1.71 -12.71 -11.30
CA PHE A 342 2.37 -11.55 -11.91
C PHE A 342 1.73 -11.08 -13.21
N VAL A 343 0.78 -11.83 -13.74
CA VAL A 343 0.10 -11.48 -14.99
C VAL A 343 -0.96 -10.44 -14.73
N ILE A 344 -0.59 -9.17 -14.88
CA ILE A 344 -1.47 -8.04 -14.62
C ILE A 344 -2.05 -7.51 -15.91
N GLY A 345 -3.37 -7.59 -16.04
CA GLY A 345 -4.10 -7.07 -17.19
C GLY A 345 -4.31 -5.56 -17.16
N LEU A 346 -4.64 -5.00 -18.32
CA LEU A 346 -4.90 -3.57 -18.50
C LEU A 346 -5.98 -3.04 -17.52
N GLU A 347 -7.10 -3.77 -17.38
CA GLU A 347 -8.23 -3.33 -16.56
C GLU A 347 -7.86 -3.24 -15.07
N GLN A 348 -7.01 -4.15 -14.58
CA GLN A 348 -6.54 -4.06 -13.20
C GLN A 348 -5.60 -2.88 -12.99
N MET A 349 -4.70 -2.59 -13.93
CA MET A 349 -3.85 -1.41 -13.86
C MET A 349 -4.68 -0.12 -13.84
N LYS A 350 -5.70 -0.05 -14.71
CA LYS A 350 -6.65 1.08 -14.73
C LYS A 350 -7.36 1.22 -13.38
N LYS A 351 -7.83 0.11 -12.80
CA LYS A 351 -8.47 0.09 -11.48
C LYS A 351 -7.53 0.60 -10.40
N ASP A 352 -6.29 0.08 -10.34
CA ASP A 352 -5.29 0.49 -9.36
C ASP A 352 -5.00 2.01 -9.46
N LEU A 353 -4.71 2.50 -10.67
CA LEU A 353 -4.41 3.92 -10.89
C LEU A 353 -5.59 4.85 -10.62
N GLN A 354 -6.82 4.41 -10.96
CA GLN A 354 -8.04 5.16 -10.63
C GLN A 354 -8.22 5.26 -9.12
N MET A 355 -8.13 4.14 -8.39
CA MET A 355 -8.26 4.12 -6.93
C MET A 355 -7.19 4.99 -6.25
N MET A 356 -5.96 4.98 -6.76
CA MET A 356 -4.90 5.88 -6.30
C MET A 356 -5.32 7.34 -6.47
N LYS A 357 -5.82 7.74 -7.64
CA LYS A 357 -6.30 9.13 -7.87
C LYS A 357 -7.46 9.50 -6.96
N GLU A 358 -8.43 8.61 -6.78
CA GLU A 358 -9.59 8.81 -5.89
C GLU A 358 -9.15 8.92 -4.42
N SER A 359 -8.00 8.34 -4.06
CA SER A 359 -7.42 8.39 -2.71
C SER A 359 -6.36 9.47 -2.51
N ASN A 360 -6.29 10.48 -3.40
CA ASN A 360 -5.39 11.63 -3.34
C ASN A 360 -3.90 11.34 -3.57
N PHE A 361 -3.54 10.18 -4.11
CA PHE A 361 -2.17 9.95 -4.56
C PHE A 361 -1.84 10.82 -5.78
N ASN A 362 -0.61 11.31 -5.83
CA ASN A 362 -0.07 12.02 -6.99
C ASN A 362 1.17 11.32 -7.57
N ALA A 363 1.61 10.22 -6.96
CA ALA A 363 2.82 9.52 -7.35
C ALA A 363 2.74 8.01 -7.11
N VAL A 364 3.47 7.24 -7.91
CA VAL A 364 3.68 5.80 -7.75
C VAL A 364 5.14 5.43 -8.01
N ARG A 365 5.70 4.52 -7.22
CA ARG A 365 6.98 3.87 -7.50
C ARG A 365 6.73 2.49 -8.08
N SER A 366 7.34 2.19 -9.22
CA SER A 366 7.32 0.85 -9.79
C SER A 366 8.28 -0.07 -9.02
N SER A 367 7.89 -0.46 -7.83
CA SER A 367 8.69 -1.31 -6.96
C SER A 367 8.60 -2.77 -7.40
N HIS A 368 9.70 -3.49 -7.60
CA HIS A 368 11.08 -3.01 -7.65
C HIS A 368 11.65 -3.36 -9.01
N TYR A 369 10.90 -3.05 -10.08
CA TYR A 369 11.23 -3.41 -11.47
C TYR A 369 10.41 -2.57 -12.46
N PRO A 370 10.82 -2.49 -13.74
CA PRO A 370 10.03 -1.84 -14.77
C PRO A 370 8.66 -2.53 -14.97
N ASN A 371 7.58 -1.77 -14.90
CA ASN A 371 6.25 -2.25 -15.28
C ASN A 371 6.15 -2.45 -16.80
N VAL A 372 5.03 -2.99 -17.28
CA VAL A 372 4.73 -3.02 -18.71
C VAL A 372 4.65 -1.60 -19.28
N PRO A 373 5.04 -1.36 -20.55
CA PRO A 373 5.15 -0.01 -21.09
C PRO A 373 3.87 0.83 -21.00
N TYR A 374 2.70 0.24 -21.23
CA TYR A 374 1.42 0.97 -21.19
C TYR A 374 1.01 1.39 -19.77
N PHE A 375 1.59 0.83 -18.71
CA PHE A 375 1.41 1.34 -17.35
C PHE A 375 1.88 2.80 -17.22
N TYR A 376 3.06 3.10 -17.78
CA TYR A 376 3.60 4.46 -17.77
C TYR A 376 2.80 5.41 -18.66
N GLN A 377 2.28 4.91 -19.81
CA GLN A 377 1.39 5.71 -20.66
C GLN A 377 0.08 6.05 -19.94
N LEU A 378 -0.48 5.11 -19.16
CA LEU A 378 -1.64 5.39 -18.29
C LEU A 378 -1.29 6.40 -17.17
N CYS A 379 -0.11 6.33 -16.58
CA CYS A 379 0.36 7.33 -15.62
C CYS A 379 0.51 8.72 -16.25
N ASP A 380 0.95 8.81 -17.52
CA ASP A 380 0.99 10.04 -18.28
C ASP A 380 -0.41 10.63 -18.44
N GLU A 381 -1.41 9.81 -18.77
CA GLU A 381 -2.80 10.22 -19.03
C GLU A 381 -3.59 10.54 -17.76
N TYR A 382 -3.40 9.76 -16.69
CA TYR A 382 -4.14 9.90 -15.44
C TYR A 382 -3.52 10.96 -14.51
N GLY A 383 -2.29 11.35 -14.78
CA GLY A 383 -1.57 12.34 -14.00
C GLY A 383 -1.03 11.77 -12.69
N LEU A 384 -0.01 10.93 -12.79
CA LEU A 384 0.77 10.43 -11.64
C LEU A 384 2.26 10.63 -11.92
N PHE A 385 2.98 11.20 -10.98
CA PHE A 385 4.44 11.14 -11.02
C PHE A 385 4.91 9.70 -10.84
N VAL A 386 5.98 9.33 -11.53
CA VAL A 386 6.54 7.99 -11.41
C VAL A 386 8.01 8.05 -11.00
N ILE A 387 8.36 7.21 -10.03
CA ILE A 387 9.73 6.75 -9.82
C ILE A 387 9.85 5.44 -10.56
N ALA A 388 10.57 5.43 -11.68
CA ALA A 388 10.81 4.20 -12.43
C ALA A 388 12.07 3.52 -11.91
N GLU A 389 11.93 2.25 -11.51
CA GLU A 389 13.00 1.49 -10.88
C GLU A 389 13.54 0.42 -11.81
N ALA A 390 14.86 0.31 -11.84
CA ALA A 390 15.55 -0.74 -12.56
C ALA A 390 15.46 -2.07 -11.78
N ASP A 391 15.41 -3.18 -12.49
CA ASP A 391 15.27 -4.54 -11.98
C ASP A 391 16.53 -5.04 -11.27
N ASN A 392 16.91 -4.38 -10.18
CA ASN A 392 18.08 -4.70 -9.38
C ASN A 392 17.71 -4.83 -7.91
N GLU A 393 17.68 -6.06 -7.40
CA GLU A 393 17.54 -6.33 -5.97
C GLU A 393 18.37 -7.54 -5.55
N SER A 394 19.12 -7.39 -4.45
CA SER A 394 19.95 -8.46 -3.89
C SER A 394 19.88 -8.47 -2.36
N HIS A 395 18.67 -8.34 -1.82
CA HIS A 395 18.40 -8.22 -0.39
C HIS A 395 18.96 -9.40 0.40
N GLY A 396 18.81 -10.63 -0.13
CA GLY A 396 19.30 -11.85 0.53
C GLY A 396 20.82 -11.91 0.73
N THR A 397 21.62 -11.03 0.15
CA THR A 397 23.06 -10.94 0.45
C THR A 397 23.35 -10.49 1.89
N GLN A 398 22.40 -9.90 2.60
CA GLN A 398 22.48 -9.62 4.04
C GLN A 398 22.35 -10.89 4.90
N SER A 399 21.61 -11.89 4.42
CA SER A 399 21.30 -13.14 5.17
C SER A 399 22.45 -14.16 5.20
N GLN A 400 23.65 -13.77 4.79
CA GLN A 400 24.85 -14.61 4.84
C GLN A 400 25.26 -14.94 6.28
N TYR A 401 25.82 -16.16 6.49
CA TYR A 401 26.36 -16.51 7.78
C TYR A 401 27.59 -15.67 8.14
N LEU A 402 27.53 -14.95 9.27
CA LEU A 402 28.62 -14.16 9.82
C LEU A 402 28.94 -14.64 11.24
N LYS A 403 30.21 -14.69 11.60
CA LYS A 403 30.65 -15.03 12.97
C LYS A 403 30.11 -14.04 14.00
N ASP A 404 30.01 -12.79 13.60
CA ASP A 404 29.32 -11.71 14.32
C ASP A 404 28.18 -11.21 13.44
N SER A 405 26.95 -11.51 13.83
CA SER A 405 25.72 -11.21 13.10
C SER A 405 24.98 -9.98 13.64
N ASN A 406 25.65 -9.11 14.41
CA ASN A 406 25.01 -7.83 14.77
C ASN A 406 24.76 -6.97 13.53
N TRP A 407 23.73 -6.14 13.60
CA TRP A 407 23.28 -5.34 12.46
C TRP A 407 24.38 -4.43 11.85
N GLU A 408 25.24 -3.88 12.68
CA GLU A 408 26.34 -3.04 12.20
C GLU A 408 27.32 -3.83 11.30
N ASN A 409 27.63 -5.06 11.67
CA ASN A 409 28.50 -5.92 10.87
C ASN A 409 27.78 -6.47 9.63
N VAL A 410 26.50 -6.84 9.75
CA VAL A 410 25.67 -7.27 8.60
C VAL A 410 25.60 -6.15 7.57
N SER A 411 25.27 -4.94 7.96
CA SER A 411 25.14 -3.79 7.05
C SER A 411 26.44 -3.43 6.34
N ARG A 412 27.60 -3.58 7.01
CA ARG A 412 28.92 -3.36 6.40
C ARG A 412 29.33 -4.45 5.39
N LYS A 413 28.78 -5.65 5.52
CA LYS A 413 29.09 -6.81 4.67
C LYS A 413 28.12 -6.99 3.50
N TRP A 414 26.99 -6.36 3.59
CA TRP A 414 25.88 -6.53 2.66
C TRP A 414 26.28 -6.33 1.21
N ASN A 415 27.04 -5.29 0.93
CA ASN A 415 27.44 -4.93 -0.44
C ASN A 415 28.61 -5.73 -1.02
N GLU A 416 29.34 -6.55 -0.23
CA GLU A 416 30.63 -7.12 -0.64
C GLU A 416 30.52 -8.18 -1.74
N ARG A 417 29.39 -8.91 -1.82
CA ARG A 417 29.25 -10.04 -2.74
C ARG A 417 28.79 -9.64 -4.14
N ILE A 418 27.91 -8.67 -4.23
CA ILE A 418 27.27 -8.25 -5.50
C ILE A 418 27.50 -6.77 -5.78
N SER A 419 26.92 -5.86 -5.00
CA SER A 419 26.90 -4.45 -5.36
C SER A 419 28.26 -3.76 -5.35
N ASP A 420 29.23 -4.21 -4.57
CA ASP A 420 30.61 -3.72 -4.62
C ASP A 420 31.60 -4.74 -5.26
N ASN A 421 31.07 -5.66 -6.05
CA ASN A 421 31.86 -6.60 -6.85
C ASN A 421 31.87 -6.18 -8.31
N PRO A 422 33.08 -5.83 -8.88
CA PRO A 422 33.20 -5.41 -10.28
C PRO A 422 32.69 -6.41 -11.32
N GLU A 423 32.63 -7.70 -11.00
CA GLU A 423 32.11 -8.72 -11.93
C GLU A 423 30.60 -8.53 -12.23
N PHE A 424 29.86 -7.89 -11.32
CA PHE A 424 28.42 -7.58 -11.46
C PHE A 424 28.13 -6.22 -12.10
N ILE A 425 29.16 -5.40 -12.41
CA ILE A 425 28.94 -4.11 -13.08
C ILE A 425 28.15 -4.28 -14.38
N PRO A 426 28.50 -5.21 -15.31
CA PRO A 426 27.76 -5.37 -16.55
C PRO A 426 26.27 -5.71 -16.30
N ALA A 427 25.98 -6.63 -15.40
CA ALA A 427 24.61 -7.07 -15.11
C ALA A 427 23.73 -5.95 -14.49
N THR A 428 24.25 -5.21 -13.51
CA THR A 428 23.54 -4.07 -12.88
C THR A 428 23.32 -2.94 -13.89
N LEU A 429 24.35 -2.64 -14.69
CA LEU A 429 24.26 -1.58 -15.70
C LEU A 429 23.28 -1.93 -16.82
N ASP A 430 23.28 -3.16 -17.30
CA ASP A 430 22.36 -3.64 -18.33
C ASP A 430 20.89 -3.47 -17.90
N ARG A 431 20.54 -3.91 -16.71
CA ARG A 431 19.19 -3.75 -16.12
C ARG A 431 18.76 -2.28 -16.05
N THR A 432 19.68 -1.42 -15.65
CA THR A 432 19.47 0.03 -15.64
C THR A 432 19.24 0.58 -17.04
N GLN A 433 20.06 0.15 -18.01
CA GLN A 433 19.96 0.58 -19.41
C GLN A 433 18.64 0.14 -20.05
N LEU A 434 18.23 -1.11 -19.83
CA LEU A 434 16.96 -1.65 -20.33
C LEU A 434 15.76 -0.82 -19.82
N CYS A 435 15.74 -0.48 -18.53
CA CYS A 435 14.71 0.39 -17.95
C CYS A 435 14.70 1.78 -18.58
N VAL A 436 15.83 2.48 -18.56
CA VAL A 436 15.93 3.87 -19.01
C VAL A 436 15.69 4.01 -20.52
N HIS A 437 16.25 3.12 -21.34
CA HIS A 437 16.06 3.17 -22.81
C HIS A 437 14.60 2.98 -23.18
N ARG A 438 13.90 2.03 -22.54
CA ARG A 438 12.51 1.74 -22.87
C ARG A 438 11.58 2.89 -22.52
N GLU A 439 11.78 3.51 -21.35
CA GLU A 439 10.81 4.46 -20.77
C GLU A 439 11.23 5.96 -20.91
N LYS A 440 12.34 6.27 -21.52
CA LYS A 440 12.93 7.64 -21.61
C LYS A 440 12.01 8.73 -22.16
N ASN A 441 10.94 8.35 -22.88
CA ASN A 441 10.01 9.31 -23.47
C ASN A 441 8.77 9.58 -22.60
N ARG A 442 8.63 8.93 -21.43
CA ARG A 442 7.45 9.08 -20.56
C ARG A 442 7.54 10.34 -19.70
N PRO A 443 6.61 11.31 -19.83
CA PRO A 443 6.63 12.52 -19.02
C PRO A 443 6.37 12.29 -17.53
N CYS A 444 5.60 11.27 -17.16
CA CYS A 444 5.32 10.92 -15.76
C CYS A 444 6.57 10.56 -14.96
N ILE A 445 7.59 9.99 -15.62
CA ILE A 445 8.83 9.60 -14.95
C ILE A 445 9.66 10.85 -14.67
N ILE A 446 9.92 11.10 -13.40
CA ILE A 446 10.69 12.26 -12.93
C ILE A 446 11.95 11.87 -12.18
N ILE A 447 12.01 10.61 -11.70
CA ILE A 447 13.17 10.05 -11.01
C ILE A 447 13.46 8.67 -11.58
N TRP A 448 14.73 8.41 -11.88
CA TRP A 448 15.28 7.09 -12.13
C TRP A 448 15.83 6.52 -10.82
N SER A 449 15.32 5.38 -10.38
CA SER A 449 15.85 4.62 -9.25
C SER A 449 16.66 3.44 -9.76
N MET A 450 17.86 3.27 -9.22
CA MET A 450 18.81 2.27 -9.74
C MET A 450 18.50 0.86 -9.29
N GLY A 451 17.61 0.70 -8.31
CA GLY A 451 17.20 -0.57 -7.74
C GLY A 451 16.84 -0.47 -6.28
N ASN A 452 16.71 -1.61 -5.64
CA ASN A 452 16.26 -1.78 -4.26
C ASN A 452 17.23 -2.71 -3.50
N GLU A 453 17.45 -2.43 -2.23
CA GLU A 453 18.04 -3.28 -1.19
C GLU A 453 19.23 -4.18 -1.62
N CYS A 454 20.23 -3.59 -2.29
CA CYS A 454 21.45 -4.30 -2.67
C CYS A 454 22.69 -3.90 -1.84
N GLY A 455 22.58 -2.89 -0.96
CA GLY A 455 23.73 -2.16 -0.46
C GLY A 455 24.35 -1.29 -1.58
N TYR A 456 25.41 -0.53 -1.28
CA TYR A 456 26.00 0.42 -2.22
C TYR A 456 27.43 0.07 -2.60
N GLY A 457 27.73 0.09 -3.89
CA GLY A 457 29.05 -0.25 -4.40
C GLY A 457 29.31 0.20 -5.84
N CYS A 458 30.39 -0.34 -6.43
CA CYS A 458 30.88 0.05 -7.75
C CYS A 458 29.85 -0.19 -8.86
N THR A 459 28.94 -1.16 -8.71
CA THR A 459 27.91 -1.44 -9.70
C THR A 459 26.92 -0.28 -9.82
N PHE A 460 26.48 0.27 -8.68
CA PHE A 460 25.56 1.40 -8.63
C PHE A 460 26.24 2.74 -8.92
N GLU A 461 27.54 2.89 -8.58
CA GLU A 461 28.31 4.08 -9.00
C GLU A 461 28.35 4.20 -10.53
N GLU A 462 28.60 3.09 -11.24
CA GLU A 462 28.62 3.08 -12.71
C GLU A 462 27.19 3.22 -13.31
N ALA A 463 26.19 2.58 -12.74
CA ALA A 463 24.79 2.73 -13.17
C ALA A 463 24.31 4.19 -13.05
N LEU A 464 24.50 4.83 -11.90
CA LEU A 464 24.16 6.23 -11.66
C LEU A 464 24.89 7.18 -12.62
N LYS A 465 26.18 6.97 -12.81
CA LYS A 465 27.00 7.76 -13.73
C LYS A 465 26.54 7.65 -15.17
N TRP A 466 26.23 6.44 -15.64
CA TRP A 466 25.71 6.20 -16.97
C TRP A 466 24.33 6.87 -17.14
N THR A 467 23.40 6.67 -16.20
CA THR A 467 22.04 7.23 -16.25
C THR A 467 22.10 8.76 -16.35
N LYS A 468 22.90 9.39 -15.48
CA LYS A 468 23.07 10.86 -15.47
C LYS A 468 23.69 11.40 -16.76
N GLY A 469 24.63 10.65 -17.36
CA GLY A 469 25.24 10.98 -18.64
C GLY A 469 24.31 10.79 -19.83
N PHE A 470 23.39 9.82 -19.77
CA PHE A 470 22.43 9.53 -20.83
C PHE A 470 21.21 10.44 -20.77
N ASP A 471 20.59 10.58 -19.58
CA ASP A 471 19.39 11.40 -19.35
C ASP A 471 19.61 12.41 -18.24
N SER A 472 19.98 13.62 -18.59
CA SER A 472 20.14 14.74 -17.66
C SER A 472 18.82 15.48 -17.35
N THR A 473 17.70 15.09 -17.96
CA THR A 473 16.40 15.76 -17.80
C THR A 473 15.60 15.23 -16.62
N ARG A 474 16.05 14.13 -15.98
CA ARG A 474 15.44 13.50 -14.81
C ARG A 474 16.46 13.38 -13.69
N LEU A 475 15.94 13.17 -12.50
CA LEU A 475 16.74 12.98 -11.30
C LEU A 475 17.08 11.51 -11.07
N THR A 476 18.10 11.27 -10.29
CA THR A 476 18.55 9.93 -9.91
C THR A 476 18.51 9.74 -8.41
N CYS A 477 18.10 8.56 -7.97
CA CYS A 477 18.18 8.13 -6.59
C CYS A 477 18.60 6.65 -6.47
N TYR A 478 19.03 6.29 -5.28
CA TYR A 478 19.24 4.90 -4.87
C TYR A 478 19.25 4.85 -3.33
N GLU A 479 18.28 4.13 -2.74
CA GLU A 479 18.04 4.15 -1.29
C GLU A 479 19.17 3.49 -0.49
N SER A 480 19.69 2.34 -0.95
CA SER A 480 20.76 1.61 -0.25
C SER A 480 22.14 2.28 -0.32
N SER A 481 22.24 3.50 -0.84
CA SER A 481 23.48 4.30 -0.79
C SER A 481 24.01 4.51 0.64
N PHE A 482 23.15 4.25 1.62
CA PHE A 482 23.47 4.27 3.04
C PHE A 482 24.29 3.04 3.48
N TYR A 483 24.02 1.85 2.91
CA TYR A 483 24.62 0.57 3.30
C TYR A 483 25.88 0.27 2.48
N ARG A 484 27.03 0.46 3.08
CA ARG A 484 28.35 0.29 2.47
C ARG A 484 29.39 -0.14 3.48
N SER A 485 30.45 -0.79 3.01
CA SER A 485 31.61 -1.08 3.82
C SER A 485 32.48 0.18 4.01
N ASP A 486 33.37 0.17 4.97
CA ASP A 486 34.34 1.24 5.23
C ASP A 486 35.69 0.99 4.54
N ARG A 487 35.75 0.00 3.61
CA ARG A 487 37.00 -0.40 2.90
C ARG A 487 37.52 0.64 1.92
N ARG A 488 36.64 1.50 1.37
CA ARG A 488 36.99 2.54 0.40
C ARG A 488 36.08 3.76 0.49
N LYS A 489 36.44 4.81 -0.21
CA LYS A 489 35.57 5.98 -0.42
C LYS A 489 34.64 5.68 -1.58
N TYR A 490 33.35 5.94 -1.38
CA TYR A 490 32.29 5.80 -2.38
C TYR A 490 31.94 7.13 -3.03
N ASP A 491 31.49 7.08 -4.29
CA ASP A 491 31.07 8.25 -5.07
C ASP A 491 29.54 8.41 -5.02
N TYR A 492 29.06 9.55 -4.51
CA TYR A 492 27.64 9.93 -4.44
C TYR A 492 27.30 11.10 -5.35
N SER A 493 28.23 11.54 -6.21
CA SER A 493 28.08 12.75 -7.02
C SER A 493 26.92 12.67 -8.02
N ASN A 494 26.56 11.47 -8.44
CA ASN A 494 25.50 11.21 -9.40
C ASN A 494 24.15 10.85 -8.75
N ILE A 495 24.01 10.99 -7.41
CA ILE A 495 22.73 10.89 -6.70
C ILE A 495 22.18 12.31 -6.53
N ASP A 496 21.02 12.60 -7.10
CA ASP A 496 20.37 13.91 -6.97
C ASP A 496 19.50 14.03 -5.72
N ILE A 497 18.85 12.93 -5.32
CA ILE A 497 17.92 12.86 -4.18
C ILE A 497 18.44 11.82 -3.19
N PHE A 498 18.55 12.22 -1.92
CA PHE A 498 18.82 11.29 -0.83
C PHE A 498 17.52 10.61 -0.43
N SER A 499 17.46 9.29 -0.54
CA SER A 499 16.27 8.50 -0.20
C SER A 499 16.52 7.60 1.01
N ARG A 500 15.49 7.41 1.81
CA ARG A 500 15.50 6.58 3.02
C ARG A 500 14.24 5.73 3.10
N MET A 501 14.40 4.52 3.65
CA MET A 501 13.31 3.65 4.04
C MET A 501 13.05 3.77 5.54
N TYR A 502 11.80 3.89 5.90
CA TYR A 502 11.26 3.85 7.27
C TYR A 502 12.04 4.67 8.32
N PRO A 503 12.54 5.88 8.02
CA PRO A 503 13.20 6.67 9.03
C PRO A 503 12.20 7.14 10.09
N SER A 504 12.61 7.15 11.34
CA SER A 504 11.82 7.78 12.40
C SER A 504 11.76 9.31 12.20
N LEU A 505 10.81 9.98 12.85
CA LEU A 505 10.70 11.44 12.79
C LEU A 505 11.96 12.10 13.35
N GLU A 506 12.60 11.49 14.35
CA GLU A 506 13.86 11.94 14.95
C GLU A 506 15.00 11.85 13.93
N GLU A 507 15.12 10.76 13.17
CA GLU A 507 16.12 10.60 12.11
C GLU A 507 15.92 11.62 10.97
N ILE A 508 14.66 11.91 10.62
CA ILE A 508 14.34 12.98 9.65
C ILE A 508 14.80 14.34 10.21
N GLN A 509 14.49 14.64 11.47
CA GLN A 509 14.90 15.87 12.11
C GLN A 509 16.44 16.00 12.16
N GLU A 510 17.15 14.93 12.49
CA GLU A 510 18.61 14.89 12.45
C GLU A 510 19.20 15.19 11.07
N TYR A 511 18.53 14.75 10.01
CA TYR A 511 18.94 15.07 8.65
C TYR A 511 18.74 16.56 8.35
N MET A 512 17.60 17.14 8.74
CA MET A 512 17.30 18.56 8.56
C MET A 512 18.27 19.47 9.33
N ASP A 513 18.65 19.09 10.56
CA ASP A 513 19.58 19.85 11.42
C ASP A 513 20.98 19.96 10.81
N LYS A 514 21.38 19.01 9.97
CA LYS A 514 22.68 19.01 9.24
C LYS A 514 22.72 19.96 8.06
N LYS A 515 21.60 20.64 7.73
CA LYS A 515 21.45 21.52 6.57
C LYS A 515 21.83 20.80 5.28
N PRO A 516 21.04 19.84 4.86
CA PRO A 516 21.35 18.99 3.73
C PRO A 516 21.47 19.77 2.40
N ASP A 517 22.27 19.25 1.50
CA ASP A 517 22.48 19.77 0.14
C ASP A 517 21.62 19.05 -0.91
N LYS A 518 20.87 18.02 -0.51
CA LYS A 518 19.98 17.24 -1.36
C LYS A 518 18.59 17.14 -0.75
N PRO A 519 17.52 17.04 -1.59
CA PRO A 519 16.18 16.71 -1.08
C PRO A 519 16.20 15.35 -0.37
N LEU A 520 15.38 15.21 0.67
CA LEU A 520 15.09 13.93 1.30
C LEU A 520 13.79 13.36 0.74
N LEU A 521 13.83 12.09 0.38
CA LEU A 521 12.69 11.30 -0.07
C LEU A 521 12.47 10.12 0.87
N LEU A 522 11.26 9.96 1.39
CA LEU A 522 10.86 8.74 2.09
C LEU A 522 10.40 7.73 1.04
N ILE A 523 11.34 6.98 0.46
CA ILE A 523 11.04 6.09 -0.66
C ILE A 523 10.15 4.93 -0.23
N GLU A 524 10.22 4.58 1.06
CA GLU A 524 9.27 3.71 1.77
C GLU A 524 9.06 4.25 3.18
N TYR A 525 7.79 4.33 3.60
CA TYR A 525 7.40 4.72 4.95
C TYR A 525 6.01 4.21 5.29
N CYS A 526 5.62 4.26 6.56
CA CYS A 526 4.28 3.88 7.04
C CYS A 526 3.86 2.50 6.51
N HIS A 527 4.64 1.46 6.85
CA HIS A 527 4.36 0.08 6.44
C HIS A 527 2.93 -0.32 6.78
N ALA A 528 2.12 -0.69 5.77
CA ALA A 528 0.67 -0.79 5.89
C ALA A 528 0.18 -2.19 6.30
N MET A 529 1.06 -3.02 6.84
CA MET A 529 0.77 -4.41 7.19
C MET A 529 -0.39 -4.54 8.17
N GLY A 530 -1.38 -5.33 7.79
CA GLY A 530 -2.58 -5.64 8.58
C GLY A 530 -3.34 -4.40 9.03
N ASN A 531 -3.60 -4.27 10.34
CA ASN A 531 -4.18 -3.06 10.91
C ASN A 531 -3.12 -1.95 10.99
N GLY A 532 -2.96 -1.21 9.89
CA GLY A 532 -1.98 -0.14 9.71
C GLY A 532 -2.28 0.70 8.47
N PRO A 533 -1.46 1.77 8.23
CA PRO A 533 -0.57 2.42 9.19
C PRO A 533 -1.28 3.42 10.11
N GLY A 534 -0.73 3.65 11.30
CA GLY A 534 -1.30 4.56 12.30
C GLY A 534 -0.71 5.98 12.31
N ASP A 535 0.51 6.16 11.81
CA ASP A 535 1.34 7.36 11.97
C ASP A 535 1.39 8.28 10.74
N LEU A 536 0.49 8.10 9.78
CA LEU A 536 0.42 8.89 8.53
C LEU A 536 0.33 10.40 8.77
N GLU A 537 -0.47 10.82 9.76
CA GLU A 537 -0.63 12.25 10.06
C GLU A 537 0.67 12.88 10.59
N ASP A 538 1.45 12.15 11.38
CA ASP A 538 2.72 12.63 11.91
C ASP A 538 3.74 12.85 10.79
N TYR A 539 3.83 11.91 9.85
CA TYR A 539 4.66 12.07 8.66
C TYR A 539 4.15 13.18 7.76
N PHE A 540 2.83 13.33 7.59
CA PHE A 540 2.27 14.46 6.85
C PHE A 540 2.75 15.80 7.45
N GLN A 541 2.69 15.96 8.77
CA GLN A 541 3.09 17.21 9.43
C GLN A 541 4.56 17.55 9.14
N ILE A 542 5.48 16.60 9.30
CA ILE A 542 6.91 16.85 9.07
C ILE A 542 7.23 17.07 7.59
N ILE A 543 6.54 16.36 6.67
CA ILE A 543 6.70 16.54 5.21
C ILE A 543 6.36 17.98 4.79
N TYR A 544 5.30 18.54 5.36
CA TYR A 544 4.89 19.91 5.03
C TYR A 544 5.55 20.99 5.88
N GLU A 545 6.26 20.61 6.93
CA GLU A 545 7.09 21.53 7.72
C GLU A 545 8.39 21.91 6.99
N TYR A 546 9.01 20.96 6.27
CA TYR A 546 10.31 21.14 5.62
C TYR A 546 10.22 21.06 4.10
N ASP A 547 10.60 22.12 3.38
CA ASP A 547 10.62 22.13 1.92
C ASP A 547 11.58 21.10 1.34
N VAL A 548 12.69 20.83 2.02
CA VAL A 548 13.70 19.83 1.65
C VAL A 548 13.16 18.40 1.66
N LEU A 549 12.17 18.10 2.48
CA LEU A 549 11.51 16.79 2.51
C LEU A 549 10.45 16.72 1.40
N CYS A 550 10.79 16.07 0.29
CA CYS A 550 9.96 16.09 -0.91
C CYS A 550 8.78 15.11 -0.88
N GLY A 551 8.49 14.47 0.26
CA GLY A 551 7.35 13.56 0.43
C GLY A 551 7.78 12.12 0.55
N GLY A 552 6.85 11.18 0.31
CA GLY A 552 7.12 9.76 0.47
C GLY A 552 6.15 8.85 -0.24
N PHE A 553 6.51 7.55 -0.22
CA PHE A 553 5.77 6.46 -0.83
C PHE A 553 5.44 5.42 0.24
N VAL A 554 4.15 5.25 0.54
CA VAL A 554 3.70 4.22 1.51
C VAL A 554 4.07 2.84 0.98
N TRP A 555 4.57 1.98 1.81
CA TRP A 555 4.73 0.56 1.55
C TRP A 555 3.52 -0.17 2.11
N GLU A 556 2.67 -0.81 1.32
CA GLU A 556 2.56 -0.72 -0.13
C GLU A 556 1.08 -0.70 -0.60
N TRP A 557 0.85 -0.90 -1.91
CA TRP A 557 -0.48 -0.78 -2.49
C TRP A 557 -1.42 -1.93 -2.12
N CYS A 558 -0.97 -3.19 -2.27
CA CYS A 558 -1.86 -4.34 -2.25
C CYS A 558 -1.27 -5.52 -1.49
N ASP A 559 -2.06 -6.19 -0.65
CA ASP A 559 -1.72 -7.48 -0.08
C ASP A 559 -1.41 -8.51 -1.17
N HIS A 560 -0.32 -9.26 -1.02
CA HIS A 560 0.04 -10.34 -1.93
C HIS A 560 -0.43 -11.69 -1.40
N ALA A 561 -1.45 -12.27 -2.00
CA ALA A 561 -1.96 -13.58 -1.63
C ALA A 561 -2.36 -14.39 -2.85
N ILE A 562 -2.45 -15.69 -2.69
CA ILE A 562 -2.93 -16.63 -3.71
C ILE A 562 -4.32 -17.10 -3.35
N TYR A 563 -5.27 -16.85 -4.24
CA TYR A 563 -6.66 -17.28 -4.06
C TYR A 563 -6.82 -18.78 -4.29
N GLN A 564 -7.41 -19.46 -3.32
CA GLN A 564 -7.63 -20.92 -3.35
C GLN A 564 -9.11 -21.30 -3.15
N GLY A 565 -10.03 -20.52 -3.74
CA GLY A 565 -11.46 -20.76 -3.64
C GLY A 565 -12.04 -20.35 -2.29
N GLN A 566 -13.16 -20.95 -1.91
CA GLN A 566 -13.89 -20.64 -0.69
C GLN A 566 -13.70 -21.71 0.39
N ALA A 567 -13.64 -21.29 1.63
CA ALA A 567 -13.67 -22.15 2.80
C ALA A 567 -15.09 -22.67 3.07
N ALA A 568 -15.21 -23.65 3.97
CA ALA A 568 -16.50 -24.26 4.31
C ALA A 568 -17.53 -23.29 4.91
N ASN A 569 -17.07 -22.20 5.51
CA ASN A 569 -17.89 -21.10 6.03
C ASN A 569 -18.26 -20.02 4.99
N GLY A 570 -17.85 -20.20 3.73
CA GLY A 570 -18.14 -19.28 2.63
C GLY A 570 -17.17 -18.11 2.49
N LYS A 571 -16.17 -17.95 3.37
CA LYS A 571 -15.14 -16.94 3.24
C LYS A 571 -14.14 -17.29 2.12
N GLU A 572 -13.63 -16.28 1.43
CA GLU A 572 -12.57 -16.43 0.44
C GLU A 572 -11.29 -16.92 1.12
N LYS A 573 -10.60 -17.89 0.49
CA LYS A 573 -9.32 -18.41 0.95
C LYS A 573 -8.18 -17.69 0.25
N TYR A 574 -7.51 -16.81 0.97
CA TYR A 574 -6.25 -16.21 0.56
C TYR A 574 -5.12 -16.87 1.34
N LEU A 575 -4.10 -17.35 0.63
CA LEU A 575 -2.94 -18.01 1.19
C LEU A 575 -1.70 -17.15 0.99
N TYR A 576 -0.80 -17.15 1.98
CA TYR A 576 0.43 -16.38 1.99
C TYR A 576 1.65 -17.28 2.23
N GLY A 577 2.82 -16.74 2.55
CA GLY A 577 4.06 -17.51 2.69
C GLY A 577 3.99 -18.57 3.79
N GLY A 578 4.45 -19.78 3.48
CA GLY A 578 4.42 -20.96 4.37
C GLY A 578 3.22 -21.89 4.15
N ASP A 579 2.18 -21.43 3.45
CA ASP A 579 0.96 -22.22 3.22
C ASP A 579 1.12 -23.28 2.12
N PHE A 580 2.17 -23.21 1.34
CA PHE A 580 2.41 -24.09 0.20
C PHE A 580 3.38 -25.22 0.52
N GLY A 581 3.85 -25.33 1.77
CA GLY A 581 4.77 -26.35 2.23
C GLY A 581 6.23 -26.05 1.91
N GLU A 582 6.57 -24.82 1.55
CA GLU A 582 7.93 -24.35 1.32
C GLU A 582 8.71 -24.26 2.64
N GLU A 583 9.99 -24.68 2.61
CA GLU A 583 10.86 -24.67 3.81
C GLU A 583 11.38 -23.27 4.15
N VAL A 584 11.57 -22.42 3.12
CA VAL A 584 12.06 -21.05 3.26
C VAL A 584 10.95 -20.10 2.87
N HIS A 585 10.44 -19.34 3.85
CA HIS A 585 9.38 -18.36 3.64
C HIS A 585 9.42 -17.27 4.71
N ASP A 586 8.79 -16.15 4.46
CA ASP A 586 8.67 -15.03 5.40
C ASP A 586 7.22 -14.81 5.90
N GLY A 587 6.36 -15.84 5.77
CA GLY A 587 5.03 -15.90 6.36
C GLY A 587 4.07 -14.87 5.74
N ASP A 588 3.34 -14.20 6.61
CA ASP A 588 2.35 -13.17 6.28
C ASP A 588 2.94 -11.79 6.01
N PHE A 589 4.27 -11.67 5.87
CA PHE A 589 4.93 -10.36 5.69
C PHE A 589 4.52 -9.66 4.38
N CYS A 590 3.97 -10.40 3.42
CA CYS A 590 3.38 -9.90 2.18
C CYS A 590 1.92 -9.41 2.32
N MET A 591 1.35 -9.39 3.54
CA MET A 591 0.01 -8.85 3.83
C MET A 591 0.14 -7.40 4.30
N ASP A 592 0.73 -6.55 3.49
CA ASP A 592 1.20 -5.21 3.82
C ASP A 592 0.63 -4.11 2.92
N GLY A 593 -0.49 -4.41 2.26
CA GLY A 593 -1.19 -3.51 1.34
C GLY A 593 -2.12 -2.51 2.01
N LEU A 594 -2.37 -1.39 1.31
CA LEU A 594 -3.47 -0.47 1.59
C LEU A 594 -4.82 -0.98 1.06
N VAL A 595 -4.77 -2.01 0.23
CA VAL A 595 -5.96 -2.72 -0.26
C VAL A 595 -5.77 -4.23 -0.13
N TYR A 596 -6.88 -4.95 0.04
CA TYR A 596 -6.93 -6.40 -0.03
C TYR A 596 -6.53 -6.92 -1.43
N PRO A 597 -6.22 -8.22 -1.59
CA PRO A 597 -5.82 -8.78 -2.90
C PRO A 597 -6.85 -8.53 -4.01
N ASP A 598 -8.14 -8.45 -3.69
CA ASP A 598 -9.24 -8.16 -4.62
C ASP A 598 -9.46 -6.65 -4.90
N ARG A 599 -8.61 -5.79 -4.30
CA ARG A 599 -8.70 -4.32 -4.34
C ARG A 599 -9.85 -3.72 -3.52
N THR A 600 -10.40 -4.45 -2.56
CA THR A 600 -11.24 -3.84 -1.52
C THR A 600 -10.34 -2.97 -0.62
N PRO A 601 -10.72 -1.72 -0.31
CA PRO A 601 -9.89 -0.84 0.54
C PRO A 601 -9.75 -1.37 1.96
N HIS A 602 -8.53 -1.38 2.51
CA HIS A 602 -8.31 -1.40 3.96
C HIS A 602 -8.67 -0.06 4.60
N THR A 603 -8.91 -0.05 5.90
CA THR A 603 -9.12 1.20 6.66
C THR A 603 -7.89 2.11 6.58
N GLY A 604 -6.70 1.57 6.35
CA GLY A 604 -5.46 2.32 6.08
C GLY A 604 -5.52 3.19 4.83
N LEU A 605 -6.17 2.73 3.75
CA LEU A 605 -6.38 3.55 2.54
C LEU A 605 -7.32 4.73 2.81
N LEU A 606 -8.38 4.50 3.59
CA LEU A 606 -9.33 5.55 3.97
C LEU A 606 -8.66 6.61 4.86
N GLU A 607 -7.79 6.17 5.76
CA GLU A 607 -6.94 7.04 6.59
C GLU A 607 -6.03 7.90 5.70
N TYR A 608 -5.32 7.28 4.73
CA TYR A 608 -4.45 7.97 3.78
C TYR A 608 -5.23 9.03 2.98
N GLN A 609 -6.39 8.68 2.45
CA GLN A 609 -7.23 9.60 1.66
C GLN A 609 -7.52 10.88 2.44
N ASN A 610 -7.86 10.77 3.72
CA ASN A 610 -8.19 11.94 4.51
C ASN A 610 -6.95 12.69 5.02
N VAL A 611 -5.85 12.00 5.31
CA VAL A 611 -4.57 12.66 5.66
C VAL A 611 -4.08 13.51 4.49
N TYR A 612 -4.12 13.00 3.26
CA TYR A 612 -3.61 13.67 2.07
C TYR A 612 -4.66 14.42 1.24
N ARG A 613 -5.76 14.82 1.88
CA ARG A 613 -6.81 15.63 1.24
C ARG A 613 -6.29 16.94 0.64
N PRO A 614 -6.95 17.47 -0.40
CA PRO A 614 -6.44 18.62 -1.18
C PRO A 614 -6.44 19.95 -0.41
N ALA A 615 -7.26 20.06 0.63
CA ALA A 615 -7.37 21.24 1.48
C ALA A 615 -7.49 20.85 2.94
N ARG A 616 -7.08 21.75 3.84
CA ARG A 616 -7.24 21.58 5.30
C ARG A 616 -7.74 22.88 5.92
N VAL A 617 -8.58 22.72 6.93
CA VAL A 617 -8.98 23.84 7.78
C VAL A 617 -7.83 24.16 8.74
N VAL A 618 -7.31 25.38 8.65
CA VAL A 618 -6.27 25.89 9.57
C VAL A 618 -6.89 26.44 10.84
N SER A 619 -8.02 27.17 10.70
CA SER A 619 -8.73 27.74 11.83
C SER A 619 -10.18 28.07 11.47
N PHE A 620 -11.02 28.09 12.47
CA PHE A 620 -12.41 28.54 12.35
C PHE A 620 -12.76 29.49 13.49
N CYS A 621 -13.30 30.66 13.16
CA CYS A 621 -13.80 31.64 14.12
C CYS A 621 -15.32 31.57 14.23
N GLN A 622 -15.83 30.89 15.24
CA GLN A 622 -17.26 30.67 15.44
C GLN A 622 -18.07 31.98 15.56
N LYS A 623 -17.45 33.09 16.02
CA LYS A 623 -18.15 34.39 16.20
C LYS A 623 -18.37 35.13 14.88
N THR A 624 -17.42 35.02 13.96
CA THR A 624 -17.46 35.73 12.67
C THR A 624 -17.86 34.83 11.52
N GLY A 625 -17.82 33.49 11.70
CA GLY A 625 -18.02 32.51 10.65
C GLY A 625 -16.80 32.34 9.73
N GLU A 626 -15.68 33.00 10.05
CA GLU A 626 -14.46 32.93 9.24
C GLU A 626 -13.80 31.52 9.33
N LEU A 627 -13.72 30.83 8.19
CA LEU A 627 -13.01 29.60 8.02
C LEU A 627 -11.76 29.85 7.16
N CYS A 628 -10.58 29.58 7.73
CA CYS A 628 -9.32 29.67 7.01
C CYS A 628 -8.97 28.29 6.44
N LEU A 629 -8.83 28.20 5.14
CA LEU A 629 -8.41 26.99 4.41
C LEU A 629 -6.98 27.15 3.90
N GLU A 630 -6.22 26.06 3.88
CA GLU A 630 -4.93 25.96 3.25
C GLU A 630 -4.99 24.98 2.07
N ASN A 631 -4.38 25.38 0.95
CA ASN A 631 -4.34 24.58 -0.28
C ASN A 631 -3.10 23.68 -0.29
N TYR A 632 -3.29 22.36 -0.35
CA TYR A 632 -2.24 21.33 -0.43
C TYR A 632 -2.07 20.73 -1.82
N MET A 633 -2.65 21.38 -2.85
CA MET A 633 -2.35 21.11 -4.25
C MET A 633 -1.10 21.86 -4.69
N ASN A 634 -0.45 21.37 -5.76
CA ASN A 634 0.78 21.98 -6.26
C ASN A 634 0.53 22.97 -7.40
N TYR A 635 -0.52 22.78 -8.21
CA TYR A 635 -0.72 23.53 -9.45
C TYR A 635 -2.08 24.20 -9.54
N VAL A 636 -3.12 23.66 -8.89
CA VAL A 636 -4.49 24.14 -9.07
C VAL A 636 -4.98 25.00 -7.91
N ASP A 637 -5.73 26.04 -8.23
CA ASP A 637 -6.47 26.85 -7.27
C ASP A 637 -7.65 26.04 -6.72
N LEU A 638 -7.87 26.05 -5.40
CA LEU A 638 -8.98 25.30 -4.80
C LEU A 638 -10.34 25.67 -5.38
N LYS A 639 -10.57 26.95 -5.72
CA LYS A 639 -11.85 27.39 -6.30
C LYS A 639 -12.17 26.71 -7.63
N ASP A 640 -11.14 26.26 -8.37
CA ASP A 640 -11.30 25.57 -9.64
C ASP A 640 -11.33 24.06 -9.50
N TYR A 641 -10.84 23.54 -8.37
CA TYR A 641 -10.68 22.10 -8.13
C TYR A 641 -11.81 21.50 -7.28
N ILE A 642 -12.22 22.17 -6.18
CA ILE A 642 -13.21 21.65 -5.24
C ILE A 642 -14.38 22.60 -5.00
N TYR A 643 -15.45 22.03 -4.47
CA TYR A 643 -16.47 22.75 -3.71
C TYR A 643 -16.60 22.11 -2.31
N LEU A 644 -17.18 22.85 -1.36
CA LEU A 644 -17.34 22.38 0.01
C LEU A 644 -18.78 21.94 0.25
N VAL A 645 -18.93 20.92 1.10
CA VAL A 645 -20.18 20.61 1.78
C VAL A 645 -19.91 20.70 3.26
N TYR A 646 -20.59 21.63 3.96
CA TYR A 646 -20.45 21.71 5.40
C TYR A 646 -21.72 21.25 6.11
N GLU A 647 -21.51 20.61 7.25
CA GLU A 647 -22.56 20.03 8.09
C GLU A 647 -22.33 20.48 9.53
N VAL A 648 -23.41 20.95 10.20
CA VAL A 648 -23.41 21.17 11.64
C VAL A 648 -24.18 20.03 12.28
N ASN A 649 -23.48 19.27 13.10
CA ASN A 649 -23.99 18.11 13.81
C ASN A 649 -23.96 18.36 15.32
N CYS A 650 -25.01 18.06 16.05
CA CYS A 650 -25.08 18.21 17.48
C CYS A 650 -25.67 16.94 18.10
N ASP A 651 -24.92 16.28 19.01
CA ASP A 651 -25.30 15.01 19.63
C ASP A 651 -25.70 13.91 18.62
N GLY A 652 -25.04 13.88 17.44
CA GLY A 652 -25.35 12.96 16.36
C GLY A 652 -26.52 13.38 15.47
N LYS A 653 -27.18 14.49 15.76
CA LYS A 653 -28.28 15.00 14.95
C LYS A 653 -27.76 16.06 13.97
N LEU A 654 -27.97 15.80 12.68
CA LEU A 654 -27.67 16.79 11.63
C LEU A 654 -28.63 17.97 11.75
N LEU A 655 -28.11 19.16 12.04
CA LEU A 655 -28.88 20.40 12.17
C LEU A 655 -28.91 21.20 10.89
N GLU A 656 -27.76 21.23 10.19
CA GLU A 656 -27.60 22.00 8.97
C GLU A 656 -26.66 21.27 8.00
N LYS A 657 -26.97 21.31 6.72
CA LYS A 657 -26.12 20.86 5.63
C LYS A 657 -26.24 21.81 4.47
N LYS A 658 -25.12 22.38 4.03
CA LYS A 658 -25.08 23.31 2.89
C LYS A 658 -23.90 23.04 1.99
N GLN A 659 -24.09 23.25 0.69
CA GLN A 659 -23.02 23.29 -0.31
C GLN A 659 -22.51 24.74 -0.42
N PHE A 660 -21.17 24.86 -0.51
CA PHE A 660 -20.50 26.14 -0.66
C PHE A 660 -19.53 26.08 -1.85
N ILE A 661 -19.76 26.95 -2.84
CA ILE A 661 -18.91 27.11 -4.02
C ILE A 661 -17.88 28.18 -3.73
N LEU A 662 -16.61 27.84 -3.74
CA LEU A 662 -15.52 28.78 -3.53
C LEU A 662 -15.51 29.85 -4.62
N GLN A 663 -15.59 31.11 -4.24
CA GLN A 663 -15.52 32.28 -5.13
C GLN A 663 -14.11 32.89 -5.09
N GLU A 664 -13.54 32.93 -3.90
CA GLU A 664 -12.21 33.47 -3.66
C GLU A 664 -11.13 32.49 -4.04
N SER A 665 -10.04 33.01 -4.58
CA SER A 665 -8.86 32.23 -4.97
C SER A 665 -8.10 31.77 -3.73
N VAL A 666 -7.78 30.46 -3.67
CA VAL A 666 -6.84 29.88 -2.72
C VAL A 666 -5.77 29.16 -3.52
N LEU A 667 -4.74 29.92 -3.89
CA LEU A 667 -3.63 29.44 -4.72
C LEU A 667 -2.86 28.29 -4.05
N PRO A 668 -2.13 27.46 -4.82
CA PRO A 668 -1.29 26.40 -4.30
C PRO A 668 -0.37 26.86 -3.16
N HIS A 669 -0.34 26.08 -2.08
CA HIS A 669 0.46 26.34 -0.86
C HIS A 669 0.14 27.69 -0.18
N LYS A 670 -1.06 28.23 -0.40
CA LYS A 670 -1.52 29.48 0.23
C LYS A 670 -2.77 29.24 1.06
N LYS A 671 -3.00 30.19 1.98
CA LYS A 671 -4.19 30.23 2.82
C LYS A 671 -5.20 31.22 2.23
N GLY A 672 -6.48 30.87 2.36
CA GLY A 672 -7.60 31.74 2.01
C GLY A 672 -8.69 31.66 3.06
N THR A 673 -9.46 32.72 3.22
CA THR A 673 -10.54 32.82 4.20
C THR A 673 -11.88 32.88 3.51
N ILE A 674 -12.84 32.09 3.96
CA ILE A 674 -14.24 32.12 3.52
C ILE A 674 -15.14 32.37 4.73
N LEU A 675 -16.36 32.84 4.48
CA LEU A 675 -17.36 33.08 5.52
C LEU A 675 -18.45 32.01 5.45
N LEU A 676 -18.63 31.29 6.55
CA LEU A 676 -19.73 30.35 6.71
C LEU A 676 -20.79 30.97 7.65
N ASP A 677 -22.02 30.92 7.24
CA ASP A 677 -23.17 31.33 8.09
C ASP A 677 -23.72 30.08 8.77
N ILE A 678 -23.32 29.85 10.01
CA ILE A 678 -23.72 28.69 10.83
C ILE A 678 -24.33 29.12 12.14
N ALA A 679 -25.33 28.37 12.58
CA ALA A 679 -25.94 28.51 13.91
C ALA A 679 -25.45 27.40 14.82
N VAL A 680 -24.92 27.76 15.99
CA VAL A 680 -24.45 26.80 16.97
C VAL A 680 -25.40 26.76 18.16
N PRO A 681 -25.98 25.61 18.51
CA PRO A 681 -26.83 25.48 19.71
C PRO A 681 -26.10 25.82 21.01
N ASP A 682 -26.84 26.29 21.99
CA ASP A 682 -26.30 26.64 23.31
C ASP A 682 -25.84 25.42 24.12
N SER A 683 -26.38 24.24 23.82
CA SER A 683 -26.13 23.00 24.53
C SER A 683 -25.89 21.84 23.55
N GLY A 684 -25.29 20.75 24.03
CA GLY A 684 -24.95 19.58 23.27
C GLY A 684 -23.49 19.57 22.78
N LYS A 685 -22.98 18.41 22.37
CA LYS A 685 -21.66 18.23 21.76
C LYS A 685 -21.78 18.44 20.25
N CYS A 686 -21.36 19.61 19.79
CA CYS A 686 -21.60 20.07 18.41
C CYS A 686 -20.30 20.09 17.59
N TYR A 687 -20.37 19.59 16.34
CA TYR A 687 -19.26 19.61 15.39
C TYR A 687 -19.64 20.29 14.07
N LEU A 688 -18.68 20.98 13.50
CA LEU A 688 -18.70 21.43 12.11
C LEU A 688 -17.84 20.48 11.29
N LYS A 689 -18.43 19.75 10.35
CA LYS A 689 -17.73 18.93 9.37
C LYS A 689 -17.71 19.65 8.04
N VAL A 690 -16.53 19.79 7.44
CA VAL A 690 -16.29 20.43 6.14
C VAL A 690 -15.73 19.38 5.20
N SER A 691 -16.51 18.94 4.24
CA SER A 691 -16.12 17.95 3.24
C SER A 691 -15.75 18.61 1.92
N TYR A 692 -14.71 18.10 1.29
CA TYR A 692 -14.16 18.55 0.02
C TYR A 692 -14.65 17.66 -1.11
N HIS A 693 -15.23 18.24 -2.16
CA HIS A 693 -15.79 17.48 -3.28
C HIS A 693 -15.23 18.02 -4.60
N LEU A 694 -14.85 17.10 -5.50
CA LEU A 694 -14.32 17.43 -6.82
C LEU A 694 -15.33 18.26 -7.62
N LYS A 695 -14.92 19.43 -8.09
CA LYS A 695 -15.81 20.39 -8.78
C LYS A 695 -16.13 19.96 -10.20
N HIS A 696 -15.17 19.43 -10.91
CA HIS A 696 -15.31 18.92 -12.28
C HIS A 696 -14.74 17.51 -12.35
N GLY A 697 -15.41 16.61 -13.07
CA GLY A 697 -14.90 15.27 -13.32
C GLY A 697 -13.60 15.31 -14.14
N THR A 698 -12.76 14.33 -13.95
CA THR A 698 -11.57 14.04 -14.77
C THR A 698 -11.80 12.79 -15.59
N SER A 699 -10.80 12.32 -16.34
CA SER A 699 -10.87 11.03 -17.06
C SER A 699 -11.09 9.83 -16.13
N VAL A 700 -10.69 9.93 -14.84
CA VAL A 700 -10.68 8.81 -13.87
C VAL A 700 -11.48 9.08 -12.60
N MET A 701 -11.92 10.30 -12.35
CA MET A 701 -12.70 10.66 -11.15
C MET A 701 -14.01 11.33 -11.54
N ALA A 702 -15.12 10.91 -10.94
CA ALA A 702 -16.42 11.52 -11.16
C ALA A 702 -16.55 12.91 -10.51
N GLN A 703 -17.29 13.81 -11.13
CA GLN A 703 -17.69 15.06 -10.48
C GLN A 703 -18.44 14.77 -9.17
N GLY A 704 -18.09 15.49 -8.10
CA GLY A 704 -18.69 15.30 -6.78
C GLY A 704 -18.04 14.23 -5.92
N SER A 705 -17.02 13.50 -6.41
CA SER A 705 -16.23 12.59 -5.59
C SER A 705 -15.69 13.29 -4.34
N ARG A 706 -15.86 12.65 -3.18
CA ARG A 706 -15.36 13.19 -1.91
C ARG A 706 -13.87 12.99 -1.81
N MET A 707 -13.14 14.08 -1.63
CA MET A 707 -11.69 14.11 -1.56
C MET A 707 -11.13 14.11 -0.13
N GLY A 708 -12.02 14.17 0.87
CA GLY A 708 -11.68 14.21 2.29
C GLY A 708 -12.53 15.22 3.05
N PHE A 709 -12.23 15.40 4.33
CA PHE A 709 -12.96 16.31 5.21
C PHE A 709 -12.08 16.80 6.38
N ASP A 710 -12.52 17.90 7.00
CA ASP A 710 -12.11 18.36 8.32
C ASP A 710 -13.29 18.36 9.28
N GLU A 711 -13.03 18.13 10.56
CA GLU A 711 -14.00 18.23 11.63
C GLU A 711 -13.52 19.18 12.72
N ILE A 712 -14.39 20.02 13.21
CA ILE A 712 -14.08 21.06 14.20
C ILE A 712 -15.11 20.99 15.33
N LEU A 713 -14.65 20.79 16.56
CA LEU A 713 -15.50 20.89 17.74
C LEU A 713 -15.92 22.35 17.95
N LEU A 714 -17.23 22.59 17.93
CA LEU A 714 -17.83 23.90 18.17
C LEU A 714 -17.98 24.13 19.68
N LYS A 715 -17.54 25.29 20.14
CA LYS A 715 -17.66 25.67 21.55
C LYS A 715 -19.03 26.30 21.84
N ASN A 716 -19.75 25.72 22.78
CA ASN A 716 -20.99 26.27 23.32
C ASN A 716 -20.94 26.27 24.86
N GLN A 717 -22.08 26.58 25.54
CA GLN A 717 -22.09 26.73 27.00
C GLN A 717 -21.90 25.41 27.72
N ASP A 718 -22.42 24.32 27.18
CA ASP A 718 -22.43 22.99 27.80
C ASP A 718 -21.31 22.09 27.24
N GLY A 719 -21.22 21.95 25.92
CA GLY A 719 -20.18 21.17 25.23
C GLY A 719 -20.20 19.67 25.50
N ARG A 720 -21.26 19.15 26.13
CA ARG A 720 -21.41 17.73 26.48
C ARG A 720 -22.51 17.09 25.65
N ASN A 721 -22.34 15.83 25.36
CA ASN A 721 -23.40 15.03 24.76
C ASN A 721 -24.58 14.90 25.74
N GLN A 722 -25.74 15.42 25.32
CA GLN A 722 -26.94 15.47 26.20
C GLN A 722 -27.48 14.08 26.52
N GLN A 723 -27.40 13.15 25.55
CA GLN A 723 -27.84 11.75 25.78
C GLN A 723 -26.92 11.07 26.79
N ALA A 724 -25.60 11.21 26.62
CA ALA A 724 -24.64 10.65 27.58
C ALA A 724 -24.86 11.25 29.00
N THR A 725 -25.14 12.55 29.09
CA THR A 725 -25.44 13.23 30.34
C THR A 725 -26.72 12.65 31.00
N ALA A 726 -27.79 12.47 30.21
CA ALA A 726 -29.01 11.88 30.69
C ALA A 726 -28.85 10.41 31.14
N LEU A 727 -28.03 9.64 30.45
CA LEU A 727 -27.72 8.26 30.83
C LEU A 727 -26.89 8.16 32.12
N LEU A 728 -26.07 9.16 32.43
CA LEU A 728 -25.34 9.23 33.70
C LEU A 728 -26.23 9.61 34.89
N GLU A 729 -27.28 10.40 34.66
CA GLU A 729 -28.24 10.72 35.71
C GLU A 729 -29.05 9.49 36.09
N THR A 730 -29.28 9.29 37.37
CA THR A 730 -30.11 8.21 37.87
C THR A 730 -31.60 8.61 37.77
N GLN A 731 -32.38 7.83 37.03
CA GLN A 731 -33.81 8.10 36.93
C GLN A 731 -34.50 7.90 38.28
N GLU A 732 -35.31 8.89 38.71
CA GLU A 732 -36.21 8.77 39.85
C GLU A 732 -37.38 7.84 39.50
N GLN A 733 -37.15 6.53 39.53
CA GLN A 733 -38.26 5.54 39.49
C GLN A 733 -38.56 5.00 40.88
N LYS A 734 -39.77 4.43 41.04
CA LYS A 734 -40.19 3.77 42.31
C LYS A 734 -39.09 2.88 42.85
N GLU A 735 -38.65 3.19 44.06
CA GLU A 735 -37.65 2.40 44.78
C GLU A 735 -38.04 0.93 44.85
N ALA A 736 -37.35 0.06 44.14
CA ALA A 736 -37.53 -1.37 44.29
C ALA A 736 -36.99 -1.84 45.65
N GLU A 737 -37.70 -2.77 46.26
CA GLU A 737 -37.20 -3.44 47.46
C GLU A 737 -36.07 -4.38 47.08
N VAL A 738 -34.86 -4.15 47.61
CA VAL A 738 -33.65 -4.91 47.27
C VAL A 738 -33.27 -5.82 48.42
N GLN A 739 -33.12 -7.11 48.13
CA GLN A 739 -32.66 -8.13 49.05
C GLN A 739 -31.21 -8.50 48.79
N VAL A 740 -30.42 -8.60 49.84
CA VAL A 740 -29.00 -8.97 49.76
C VAL A 740 -28.77 -10.27 50.53
N SER A 741 -28.05 -11.19 49.92
CA SER A 741 -27.54 -12.39 50.58
C SER A 741 -26.05 -12.55 50.33
N GLU A 742 -25.32 -12.99 51.34
CA GLU A 742 -23.87 -13.08 51.30
C GLU A 742 -23.39 -14.46 51.70
N THR A 743 -22.39 -14.93 50.97
CA THR A 743 -21.59 -16.13 51.32
C THR A 743 -20.11 -15.75 51.37
N ASP A 744 -19.24 -16.68 51.71
CA ASP A 744 -17.77 -16.44 51.66
C ASP A 744 -17.29 -16.07 50.28
N ARG A 745 -17.95 -16.55 49.20
CA ARG A 745 -17.56 -16.34 47.81
C ARG A 745 -18.40 -15.30 47.07
N PHE A 746 -19.70 -15.22 47.37
CA PHE A 746 -20.64 -14.45 46.58
C PHE A 746 -21.43 -13.45 47.42
N LEU A 747 -21.65 -12.28 46.84
CA LEU A 747 -22.64 -11.33 47.25
C LEU A 747 -23.76 -11.32 46.19
N SER A 748 -24.94 -11.76 46.56
CA SER A 748 -26.11 -11.77 45.65
C SER A 748 -27.06 -10.64 46.01
N VAL A 749 -27.44 -9.87 44.98
CA VAL A 749 -28.36 -8.73 45.09
C VAL A 749 -29.57 -9.01 44.20
N ARG A 750 -30.78 -8.98 44.77
CA ARG A 750 -32.02 -9.33 44.08
C ARG A 750 -33.11 -8.27 44.30
N SER A 751 -33.84 -7.98 43.23
CA SER A 751 -35.11 -7.27 43.25
C SER A 751 -36.14 -8.06 42.43
N ASP A 752 -37.30 -7.46 42.17
CA ASP A 752 -38.32 -8.03 41.30
C ASP A 752 -37.90 -8.05 39.82
N THR A 753 -36.99 -7.16 39.41
CA THR A 753 -36.57 -6.98 38.00
C THR A 753 -35.15 -7.44 37.72
N PHE A 754 -34.29 -7.60 38.72
CA PHE A 754 -32.89 -8.01 38.49
C PHE A 754 -32.38 -8.98 39.57
N PHE A 755 -31.39 -9.78 39.19
CA PHE A 755 -30.61 -10.65 40.06
C PHE A 755 -29.15 -10.62 39.64
N TYR A 756 -28.28 -10.09 40.53
CA TYR A 756 -26.86 -9.96 40.28
C TYR A 756 -26.04 -10.73 41.30
N VAL A 757 -24.99 -11.40 40.81
CA VAL A 757 -24.07 -12.15 41.67
C VAL A 757 -22.67 -11.57 41.50
N TYR A 758 -22.17 -10.95 42.53
CA TYR A 758 -20.81 -10.43 42.60
C TYR A 758 -19.88 -11.45 43.23
N ASN A 759 -18.76 -11.77 42.56
CA ASN A 759 -17.76 -12.69 43.05
C ASN A 759 -16.73 -11.94 43.89
N LYS A 760 -16.72 -12.18 45.20
CA LYS A 760 -15.83 -11.56 46.18
C LYS A 760 -14.36 -11.98 46.00
N LEU A 761 -14.06 -13.04 45.24
CA LEU A 761 -12.70 -13.52 44.98
C LEU A 761 -12.06 -12.86 43.76
N SER A 762 -12.88 -12.48 42.78
CA SER A 762 -12.38 -11.78 41.56
C SER A 762 -12.58 -10.27 41.62
N GLY A 763 -13.57 -9.80 42.41
CA GLY A 763 -13.94 -8.40 42.44
C GLY A 763 -14.82 -7.97 41.26
N LEU A 764 -15.50 -8.91 40.61
CA LEU A 764 -16.29 -8.71 39.39
C LEU A 764 -17.60 -9.47 39.44
N PHE A 765 -18.53 -9.18 38.51
CA PHE A 765 -19.81 -9.89 38.44
C PHE A 765 -19.65 -11.26 37.79
N GLU A 766 -20.19 -12.28 38.49
CA GLU A 766 -20.30 -13.67 38.02
C GLU A 766 -21.54 -13.83 37.13
N GLN A 767 -22.64 -13.12 37.48
CA GLN A 767 -23.94 -13.23 36.85
C GLN A 767 -24.64 -11.87 36.85
N LEU A 768 -25.28 -11.56 35.75
CA LEU A 768 -26.19 -10.41 35.59
C LEU A 768 -27.46 -10.88 34.91
N SER A 769 -28.58 -10.92 35.68
CA SER A 769 -29.91 -11.28 35.16
C SER A 769 -30.84 -10.10 35.28
N VAL A 770 -31.56 -9.77 34.21
CA VAL A 770 -32.55 -8.70 34.16
C VAL A 770 -33.84 -9.25 33.57
N ASP A 771 -34.98 -9.00 34.24
CA ASP A 771 -36.31 -9.51 33.89
C ASP A 771 -36.34 -11.04 33.71
N GLY A 772 -35.48 -11.76 34.43
CA GLY A 772 -35.37 -13.23 34.39
C GLY A 772 -34.43 -13.77 33.29
N GLU A 773 -33.89 -12.92 32.46
CA GLU A 773 -32.93 -13.28 31.42
C GLU A 773 -31.49 -13.09 31.90
N GLU A 774 -30.64 -14.10 31.72
CA GLU A 774 -29.20 -14.04 32.01
C GLU A 774 -28.46 -13.34 30.89
N LEU A 775 -27.75 -12.27 31.21
CA LEU A 775 -27.00 -11.47 30.24
C LEU A 775 -25.59 -12.01 29.94
N LEU A 776 -24.93 -12.58 30.93
CA LEU A 776 -23.55 -13.05 30.79
C LEU A 776 -23.51 -14.56 30.47
N GLU A 777 -22.75 -14.94 29.46
CA GLU A 777 -22.42 -16.34 29.17
C GLU A 777 -21.29 -16.84 30.08
N THR A 778 -20.28 -15.99 30.30
CA THR A 778 -19.19 -16.24 31.26
C THR A 778 -19.02 -15.02 32.16
N PRO A 779 -18.36 -15.15 33.33
CA PRO A 779 -18.13 -14.04 34.24
C PRO A 779 -17.42 -12.86 33.58
N MET A 780 -17.75 -11.65 34.03
CA MET A 780 -17.06 -10.42 33.66
C MET A 780 -15.54 -10.53 33.93
N GLU A 781 -14.73 -9.93 33.09
CA GLU A 781 -13.26 -9.91 33.22
C GLU A 781 -12.69 -8.48 33.20
N LEU A 782 -11.56 -8.29 33.87
CA LEU A 782 -10.66 -7.17 33.57
C LEU A 782 -9.78 -7.58 32.39
N ASN A 783 -9.69 -6.74 31.37
CA ASN A 783 -8.94 -7.02 30.16
C ASN A 783 -7.76 -6.08 30.01
N ILE A 784 -6.56 -6.67 29.91
CA ILE A 784 -5.29 -5.98 29.59
C ILE A 784 -4.61 -6.59 28.35
N TRP A 785 -5.32 -7.36 27.55
CA TRP A 785 -4.83 -8.03 26.36
C TRP A 785 -5.57 -7.56 25.10
N ARG A 786 -4.85 -7.25 24.04
CA ARG A 786 -5.39 -7.18 22.68
C ARG A 786 -4.78 -8.28 21.81
N ALA A 787 -5.47 -8.73 20.77
CA ALA A 787 -4.85 -9.57 19.75
C ALA A 787 -3.75 -8.75 19.08
N PRO A 788 -2.47 -9.13 19.21
CA PRO A 788 -1.39 -8.31 18.70
C PRO A 788 -1.56 -8.04 17.21
N THR A 789 -1.44 -6.78 16.80
CA THR A 789 -1.40 -6.42 15.39
C THR A 789 -0.02 -6.72 14.82
N ASP A 790 0.12 -6.73 13.49
CA ASP A 790 1.42 -6.89 12.85
C ASP A 790 2.42 -5.80 13.29
N ASN A 791 1.92 -4.61 13.60
CA ASN A 791 2.72 -3.53 14.15
C ASN A 791 3.15 -3.75 15.62
N ASP A 792 2.52 -4.67 16.32
CA ASP A 792 2.93 -5.09 17.67
C ASP A 792 4.00 -6.20 17.66
N ARG A 793 4.45 -6.68 16.50
CA ARG A 793 5.32 -7.87 16.37
C ARG A 793 6.58 -7.83 17.22
N LYS A 794 7.12 -6.64 17.49
CA LYS A 794 8.31 -6.47 18.33
C LYS A 794 7.97 -6.45 19.82
N ILE A 795 6.90 -5.77 20.22
CA ILE A 795 6.50 -5.61 21.62
C ILE A 795 5.69 -6.80 22.16
N LYS A 796 5.02 -7.57 21.28
CA LYS A 796 4.14 -8.69 21.71
C LYS A 796 4.85 -9.71 22.59
N GLN A 797 6.14 -9.96 22.35
CA GLN A 797 6.90 -10.90 23.17
C GLN A 797 7.04 -10.39 24.61
N GLU A 798 7.28 -9.10 24.80
CA GLU A 798 7.35 -8.50 26.12
C GLU A 798 6.01 -8.61 26.86
N TRP A 799 4.87 -8.43 26.16
CA TRP A 799 3.55 -8.60 26.74
C TRP A 799 3.24 -10.06 27.13
N ILE A 800 3.67 -11.02 26.29
CA ILE A 800 3.54 -12.45 26.57
C ILE A 800 4.41 -12.84 27.78
N ASP A 801 5.64 -12.35 27.84
CA ASP A 801 6.58 -12.59 28.95
C ASP A 801 6.04 -11.95 30.24
N ALA A 802 5.38 -10.79 30.16
CA ALA A 802 4.65 -10.14 31.25
C ALA A 802 3.34 -10.86 31.64
N GLY A 803 2.89 -11.83 30.86
CA GLY A 803 1.70 -12.64 31.12
C GLY A 803 0.38 -11.92 30.91
N TYR A 804 0.36 -10.88 30.06
CA TYR A 804 -0.86 -10.11 29.80
C TYR A 804 -1.96 -10.95 29.13
N ASP A 805 -1.57 -11.89 28.28
CA ASP A 805 -2.43 -12.85 27.56
C ASP A 805 -3.16 -13.84 28.47
N ARG A 806 -2.71 -14.02 29.71
CA ARG A 806 -3.22 -15.03 30.64
C ARG A 806 -3.41 -14.49 32.07
N SER A 807 -3.49 -13.20 32.23
CA SER A 807 -3.67 -12.53 33.51
C SER A 807 -5.08 -12.75 34.07
N LYS A 808 -5.21 -12.78 35.42
CA LYS A 808 -6.46 -12.94 36.10
C LYS A 808 -6.56 -11.93 37.24
N ALA A 809 -7.80 -11.49 37.49
CA ALA A 809 -8.15 -10.65 38.63
C ALA A 809 -8.26 -11.46 39.93
N ARG A 810 -7.77 -10.87 41.03
CA ARG A 810 -7.91 -11.40 42.40
C ARG A 810 -8.26 -10.26 43.35
N ALA A 811 -9.37 -10.37 44.06
CA ALA A 811 -9.69 -9.47 45.14
C ALA A 811 -9.04 -9.94 46.46
N TYR A 812 -8.44 -9.04 47.20
CA TYR A 812 -7.83 -9.27 48.51
C TYR A 812 -8.81 -9.03 49.66
N ASP A 813 -9.66 -8.02 49.50
CA ASP A 813 -10.68 -7.63 50.44
C ASP A 813 -11.92 -7.16 49.67
N THR A 814 -13.09 -7.51 50.20
CA THR A 814 -14.38 -7.07 49.68
C THR A 814 -15.33 -6.82 50.82
N HIS A 815 -15.84 -5.61 50.93
CA HIS A 815 -16.92 -5.25 51.87
C HIS A 815 -17.98 -4.43 51.15
N TRP A 816 -19.15 -4.36 51.73
CA TRP A 816 -20.27 -3.67 51.14
C TRP A 816 -21.13 -2.94 52.17
N GLU A 817 -21.85 -1.93 51.75
CA GLU A 817 -22.81 -1.18 52.52
C GLU A 817 -24.08 -0.91 51.70
N MET A 818 -25.21 -0.81 52.37
CA MET A 818 -26.48 -0.41 51.77
C MET A 818 -26.85 0.98 52.24
N ASN A 819 -27.27 1.84 51.35
CA ASN A 819 -27.76 3.19 51.60
C ASN A 819 -29.09 3.47 50.88
N GLY A 820 -29.61 4.69 50.95
CA GLY A 820 -30.85 5.09 50.25
C GLY A 820 -30.80 4.93 48.74
N GLU A 821 -29.62 5.02 48.13
CA GLU A 821 -29.45 4.94 46.67
C GLU A 821 -29.24 3.51 46.13
N GLY A 822 -28.81 2.57 46.97
CA GLY A 822 -28.51 1.19 46.62
C GLY A 822 -27.40 0.56 47.43
N ILE A 823 -26.66 -0.33 46.80
CA ILE A 823 -25.58 -1.10 47.42
C ILE A 823 -24.25 -0.63 46.84
N ARG A 824 -23.31 -0.32 47.74
CA ARG A 824 -21.89 -0.05 47.36
C ARG A 824 -21.04 -1.23 47.76
N ILE A 825 -20.15 -1.68 46.85
CA ILE A 825 -19.22 -2.76 47.06
C ILE A 825 -17.80 -2.19 46.86
N TYR A 826 -16.99 -2.33 47.87
CA TYR A 826 -15.59 -1.88 47.83
C TYR A 826 -14.71 -3.11 47.74
N SER A 827 -13.76 -3.11 46.76
CA SER A 827 -12.83 -4.21 46.60
C SER A 827 -11.43 -3.70 46.27
N THR A 828 -10.44 -4.29 46.91
CA THR A 828 -9.04 -4.15 46.51
C THR A 828 -8.67 -5.33 45.63
N VAL A 829 -8.35 -5.08 44.38
CA VAL A 829 -8.14 -6.11 43.36
C VAL A 829 -6.73 -6.01 42.79
N SER A 830 -6.11 -7.12 42.50
CA SER A 830 -4.88 -7.18 41.68
C SER A 830 -5.13 -7.94 40.39
N VAL A 831 -4.31 -7.63 39.38
CA VAL A 831 -4.22 -8.39 38.14
C VAL A 831 -2.83 -8.98 38.04
N ALA A 832 -2.72 -10.28 37.82
CA ALA A 832 -1.46 -10.99 37.74
C ALA A 832 -1.61 -12.27 36.88
N ALA A 833 -0.47 -12.73 36.35
CA ALA A 833 -0.36 -14.05 35.74
C ALA A 833 0.33 -15.04 36.67
N VAL A 834 0.22 -16.34 36.36
CA VAL A 834 0.90 -17.39 37.12
C VAL A 834 2.40 -17.24 37.03
N ALA A 835 3.10 -17.38 38.14
CA ALA A 835 4.56 -17.30 38.29
C ALA A 835 5.17 -15.91 38.10
N ILE A 836 4.34 -14.84 38.03
CA ILE A 836 4.76 -13.44 37.84
C ILE A 836 4.10 -12.60 38.93
N GLN A 837 4.79 -11.55 39.41
CA GLN A 837 4.23 -10.58 40.35
C GLN A 837 3.02 -9.85 39.72
N LYS A 838 2.26 -9.20 40.59
CA LYS A 838 1.09 -8.44 40.11
C LYS A 838 1.49 -7.29 39.18
N VAL A 839 0.73 -7.14 38.11
CA VAL A 839 0.85 -6.06 37.14
C VAL A 839 0.10 -4.81 37.59
N LEU A 840 -1.10 -5.01 38.15
CA LEU A 840 -1.99 -3.93 38.58
C LEU A 840 -2.44 -4.09 40.01
N ASP A 841 -2.54 -2.95 40.72
CA ASP A 841 -3.31 -2.74 41.94
C ASP A 841 -4.52 -1.86 41.63
N ILE A 842 -5.69 -2.26 42.05
CA ILE A 842 -6.95 -1.60 41.72
C ILE A 842 -7.81 -1.43 43.00
N GLU A 843 -8.20 -0.19 43.27
CA GLU A 843 -9.25 0.10 44.24
C GLU A 843 -10.56 0.29 43.45
N ALA A 844 -11.49 -0.68 43.57
CA ALA A 844 -12.73 -0.68 42.86
C ALA A 844 -13.92 -0.38 43.76
N VAL A 845 -14.76 0.54 43.32
CA VAL A 845 -16.05 0.84 43.99
C VAL A 845 -17.16 0.58 42.99
N TRP A 846 -17.87 -0.49 43.20
CA TRP A 846 -19.09 -0.82 42.45
C TRP A 846 -20.32 -0.27 43.18
N LYS A 847 -21.32 0.18 42.41
CA LYS A 847 -22.60 0.61 42.96
C LYS A 847 -23.72 -0.06 42.16
N ILE A 848 -24.58 -0.75 42.83
CA ILE A 848 -25.83 -1.31 42.29
C ILE A 848 -26.96 -0.40 42.75
N TYR A 849 -27.60 0.28 41.84
CA TYR A 849 -28.73 1.16 42.13
C TYR A 849 -30.00 0.33 42.34
N ARG A 850 -30.96 0.88 43.08
CA ARG A 850 -32.25 0.24 43.28
C ARG A 850 -33.05 0.03 42.00
N THR A 851 -32.74 0.79 40.97
CA THR A 851 -33.29 0.70 39.61
C THR A 851 -32.71 -0.47 38.79
N GLY A 852 -31.64 -1.11 39.27
CA GLY A 852 -30.93 -2.17 38.56
C GLY A 852 -29.71 -1.70 37.78
N GLU A 853 -29.48 -0.40 37.63
CA GLU A 853 -28.26 0.11 37.02
C GLU A 853 -27.03 -0.28 37.85
N ILE A 854 -25.89 -0.39 37.18
CA ILE A 854 -24.61 -0.68 37.83
C ILE A 854 -23.61 0.41 37.43
N SER A 855 -22.88 0.96 38.39
CA SER A 855 -21.72 1.77 38.08
C SER A 855 -20.46 1.27 38.76
N VAL A 856 -19.34 1.53 38.17
CA VAL A 856 -18.01 1.24 38.73
C VAL A 856 -17.10 2.44 38.63
N LYS A 857 -16.28 2.61 39.66
CA LYS A 857 -15.15 3.51 39.62
C LYS A 857 -13.93 2.74 40.10
N MET A 858 -12.88 2.68 39.29
CA MET A 858 -11.62 2.00 39.57
C MET A 858 -10.47 2.99 39.62
N HIS A 859 -9.72 2.97 40.71
CA HIS A 859 -8.47 3.65 40.78
C HIS A 859 -7.33 2.64 40.54
N VAL A 860 -6.64 2.75 39.43
CA VAL A 860 -5.71 1.74 38.92
C VAL A 860 -4.27 2.26 39.06
N LYS A 861 -3.41 1.38 39.56
CA LYS A 861 -1.96 1.63 39.63
C LYS A 861 -1.22 0.46 38.99
N LYS A 862 -0.43 0.74 37.94
CA LYS A 862 0.43 -0.21 37.25
C LYS A 862 1.81 -0.27 37.90
N ASP A 863 2.37 -1.46 38.00
CA ASP A 863 3.78 -1.64 38.39
C ASP A 863 4.70 -1.18 37.25
N ARG A 864 5.72 -0.40 37.59
CA ARG A 864 6.66 0.24 36.65
C ARG A 864 7.57 -0.72 35.92
N GLU A 865 7.85 -1.88 36.52
CA GLU A 865 8.74 -2.89 35.97
C GLU A 865 8.14 -3.61 34.75
N PHE A 866 6.83 -3.48 34.56
CA PHE A 866 6.13 -4.07 33.44
C PHE A 866 6.09 -3.14 32.20
N PRO A 867 6.07 -3.69 30.97
CA PRO A 867 5.90 -2.89 29.76
C PRO A 867 4.57 -2.12 29.75
N GLN A 868 4.40 -1.19 28.80
CA GLN A 868 3.12 -0.50 28.63
C GLN A 868 1.99 -1.49 28.37
N LEU A 869 0.80 -1.16 28.88
CA LEU A 869 -0.38 -1.99 28.64
C LEU A 869 -0.82 -1.86 27.17
N PRO A 870 -1.17 -2.96 26.49
CA PRO A 870 -1.84 -2.87 25.18
C PRO A 870 -3.22 -2.21 25.29
N ARG A 871 -3.96 -2.50 26.38
CA ARG A 871 -5.24 -1.87 26.71
C ARG A 871 -5.54 -2.05 28.21
N PHE A 872 -6.53 -1.33 28.72
CA PHE A 872 -7.14 -1.59 30.03
C PHE A 872 -8.63 -1.32 29.99
N GLY A 873 -9.42 -2.31 30.39
CA GLY A 873 -10.87 -2.15 30.46
C GLY A 873 -11.60 -3.34 31.08
N ILE A 874 -12.93 -3.32 30.94
CA ILE A 874 -13.83 -4.40 31.31
C ILE A 874 -14.22 -5.16 30.04
N ARG A 875 -14.21 -6.50 30.12
CA ARG A 875 -14.68 -7.40 29.07
C ARG A 875 -15.93 -8.14 29.53
N LEU A 876 -17.00 -8.04 28.71
CA LEU A 876 -18.23 -8.76 28.89
C LEU A 876 -18.40 -9.81 27.80
N PHE A 877 -18.90 -10.96 28.15
CA PHE A 877 -19.33 -12.01 27.21
C PHE A 877 -20.86 -12.11 27.29
N LEU A 878 -21.54 -11.35 26.47
CA LEU A 878 -23.00 -11.31 26.45
C LEU A 878 -23.54 -12.57 25.77
N ARG A 879 -24.59 -13.15 26.38
CA ARG A 879 -25.20 -14.42 25.95
C ARG A 879 -25.90 -14.28 24.61
N GLY A 880 -25.39 -15.01 23.61
CA GLY A 880 -25.90 -15.00 22.26
C GLY A 880 -25.42 -13.79 21.46
N GLU A 881 -25.93 -13.64 20.24
CA GLU A 881 -25.54 -12.59 19.31
C GLU A 881 -26.43 -11.36 19.48
N TYR A 882 -25.85 -10.26 19.92
CA TYR A 882 -26.46 -8.94 19.86
C TYR A 882 -26.13 -8.38 18.44
N GLU A 883 -27.13 -8.22 17.62
CA GLU A 883 -26.94 -7.86 16.21
C GLU A 883 -26.75 -6.35 16.04
N ASN A 884 -27.56 -5.55 16.73
CA ASN A 884 -27.60 -4.11 16.52
C ASN A 884 -26.71 -3.38 17.53
N LEU A 885 -26.00 -2.38 17.00
CA LEU A 885 -25.05 -1.55 17.73
C LEU A 885 -25.32 -0.08 17.44
N LYS A 886 -25.53 0.71 18.49
CA LYS A 886 -25.57 2.18 18.40
C LYS A 886 -24.51 2.78 19.30
N PHE A 887 -23.75 3.75 18.77
CA PHE A 887 -22.77 4.47 19.57
C PHE A 887 -22.63 5.91 19.12
N TYR A 888 -22.22 6.77 20.03
CA TYR A 888 -21.78 8.12 19.72
C TYR A 888 -20.28 8.22 19.99
N GLY A 889 -19.52 8.48 18.93
CA GLY A 889 -18.06 8.52 18.97
C GLY A 889 -17.47 8.70 17.58
N LEU A 890 -16.18 8.38 17.44
CA LEU A 890 -15.49 8.34 16.16
C LEU A 890 -15.87 7.10 15.36
N GLY A 891 -16.34 7.30 14.14
CA GLY A 891 -16.76 6.25 13.20
C GLY A 891 -16.89 6.80 11.77
N PRO A 892 -17.44 6.02 10.82
CA PRO A 892 -18.04 4.67 10.99
C PRO A 892 -17.03 3.54 11.08
N HIS A 893 -15.78 3.76 10.64
CA HIS A 893 -14.72 2.78 10.61
C HIS A 893 -14.01 2.67 11.97
N GLU A 894 -13.19 1.65 12.13
CA GLU A 894 -12.34 1.51 13.32
C GLU A 894 -11.46 2.75 13.52
N SER A 895 -11.21 3.09 14.75
CA SER A 895 -10.38 4.20 15.12
C SER A 895 -9.49 3.88 16.33
N TYR A 896 -8.25 4.38 16.28
CA TYR A 896 -7.25 4.28 17.32
C TYR A 896 -6.65 5.67 17.56
N ARG A 897 -5.83 5.83 18.59
CA ARG A 897 -5.28 7.15 18.98
C ARG A 897 -4.54 7.86 17.85
N ASP A 898 -3.85 7.12 17.01
CA ASP A 898 -3.02 7.57 15.89
C ASP A 898 -3.64 7.30 14.51
N LYS A 899 -4.62 6.39 14.41
CA LYS A 899 -5.34 6.02 13.19
C LYS A 899 -6.82 6.36 13.34
N CYS A 900 -7.20 7.60 13.04
CA CYS A 900 -8.58 8.07 13.24
C CYS A 900 -9.01 9.17 12.25
N ARG A 901 -8.19 9.50 11.25
CA ARG A 901 -8.50 10.59 10.32
C ARG A 901 -9.60 10.24 9.32
N SER A 902 -9.80 8.94 9.05
CA SER A 902 -10.94 8.46 8.25
C SER A 902 -12.29 8.64 8.94
N CYS A 903 -12.31 8.89 10.26
CA CYS A 903 -13.48 8.93 11.12
C CYS A 903 -13.91 10.34 11.47
N SER A 904 -15.19 10.50 11.80
CA SER A 904 -15.75 11.74 12.34
C SER A 904 -16.71 11.43 13.49
N HIS A 905 -16.96 12.39 14.37
CA HIS A 905 -17.90 12.21 15.47
C HIS A 905 -19.34 12.17 14.95
N GLY A 906 -20.09 11.19 15.41
CA GLY A 906 -21.49 11.02 15.01
C GLY A 906 -22.20 9.99 15.86
N LEU A 907 -23.51 9.92 15.66
CA LEU A 907 -24.33 8.80 16.11
C LEU A 907 -24.35 7.76 14.98
N TYR A 908 -23.79 6.60 15.25
CA TYR A 908 -23.75 5.48 14.31
C TYR A 908 -24.71 4.39 14.74
N ASP A 909 -25.49 3.91 13.79
CA ASP A 909 -26.44 2.82 13.90
C ASP A 909 -26.02 1.75 12.90
N THR A 910 -25.52 0.62 13.38
CA THR A 910 -24.80 -0.39 12.59
C THR A 910 -24.97 -1.77 13.20
N THR A 911 -24.30 -2.77 12.69
CA THR A 911 -24.31 -4.13 13.23
C THR A 911 -22.95 -4.53 13.79
N VAL A 912 -22.94 -5.49 14.71
CA VAL A 912 -21.68 -6.04 15.26
C VAL A 912 -20.82 -6.69 14.17
N GLU A 913 -21.46 -7.31 13.16
CA GLU A 913 -20.76 -7.93 12.03
C GLU A 913 -20.04 -6.87 11.17
N GLU A 914 -20.65 -5.71 10.91
CA GLU A 914 -20.07 -4.62 10.13
C GLU A 914 -18.91 -3.91 10.83
N GLN A 915 -18.72 -4.14 12.12
CA GLN A 915 -17.58 -3.59 12.87
C GLN A 915 -16.33 -4.45 12.78
N HIS A 916 -16.45 -5.67 12.24
CA HIS A 916 -15.30 -6.55 12.06
C HIS A 916 -14.56 -6.21 10.77
N GLU A 917 -13.30 -5.80 10.89
CA GLU A 917 -12.39 -5.69 9.76
C GLU A 917 -11.72 -7.04 9.53
N ASP A 918 -11.97 -7.66 8.38
CA ASP A 918 -11.62 -9.06 8.12
C ASP A 918 -10.19 -9.22 7.60
N TYR A 919 -9.20 -8.68 8.31
CA TYR A 919 -7.79 -8.83 7.95
C TYR A 919 -7.44 -10.29 7.69
N ILE A 920 -6.74 -10.59 6.59
CA ILE A 920 -6.39 -11.96 6.18
C ILE A 920 -5.63 -12.69 7.29
N CYS A 921 -4.66 -12.02 7.94
CA CYS A 921 -4.05 -12.48 9.18
C CYS A 921 -4.82 -11.86 10.36
N PRO A 922 -5.62 -12.65 11.13
CA PRO A 922 -6.47 -12.14 12.18
C PRO A 922 -5.69 -11.43 13.29
N GLN A 923 -6.17 -10.25 13.67
CA GLN A 923 -5.54 -9.38 14.67
C GLN A 923 -6.57 -8.44 15.28
N GLU A 924 -6.20 -7.62 16.26
CA GLU A 924 -7.07 -6.60 16.83
C GLU A 924 -7.64 -5.71 15.74
N ASN A 925 -8.97 -5.53 15.73
CA ASN A 925 -9.68 -4.73 14.75
C ASN A 925 -10.99 -4.20 15.35
N GLY A 926 -11.66 -3.27 14.66
CA GLY A 926 -13.01 -2.81 14.98
C GLY A 926 -13.12 -2.01 16.28
N SER A 927 -12.05 -1.42 16.78
CA SER A 927 -12.14 -0.52 17.94
C SER A 927 -12.63 0.85 17.54
N HIS A 928 -13.35 1.53 18.45
CA HIS A 928 -13.79 2.92 18.34
C HIS A 928 -13.29 3.73 19.52
N THR A 929 -12.81 4.92 19.23
CA THR A 929 -12.27 5.85 20.25
C THR A 929 -13.16 7.09 20.40
N ASP A 930 -12.92 7.86 21.47
CA ASP A 930 -13.65 9.08 21.83
C ASP A 930 -15.17 8.90 21.86
N CYS A 931 -15.61 7.77 22.43
CA CYS A 931 -17.02 7.40 22.54
C CYS A 931 -17.63 7.92 23.83
N ASP A 932 -18.80 8.53 23.74
CA ASP A 932 -19.55 9.02 24.90
C ASP A 932 -20.49 7.94 25.47
N TYR A 933 -21.07 7.11 24.60
CA TYR A 933 -21.89 5.94 25.00
C TYR A 933 -21.96 4.89 23.90
N LEU A 934 -22.28 3.68 24.30
CA LEU A 934 -22.50 2.50 23.48
C LEU A 934 -23.82 1.84 23.89
N MET A 935 -24.62 1.37 22.95
CA MET A 935 -25.82 0.59 23.14
C MET A 935 -25.79 -0.65 22.25
N LEU A 936 -26.05 -1.80 22.85
CA LEU A 936 -26.23 -3.07 22.14
C LEU A 936 -27.69 -3.52 22.30
N GLU A 937 -28.27 -4.02 21.24
CA GLU A 937 -29.67 -4.43 21.21
C GLU A 937 -29.80 -5.87 20.67
N LYS A 938 -30.62 -6.66 21.36
CA LYS A 938 -31.00 -8.01 20.98
C LYS A 938 -32.47 -8.24 21.33
N GLU A 939 -33.33 -8.46 20.32
CA GLU A 939 -34.77 -8.60 20.51
C GLU A 939 -35.38 -7.45 21.38
N ASN A 940 -35.70 -7.76 22.63
CA ASN A 940 -36.25 -6.79 23.57
C ASN A 940 -35.28 -6.47 24.73
N GLN A 941 -34.01 -6.78 24.56
CA GLN A 941 -32.98 -6.50 25.55
C GLN A 941 -31.98 -5.46 25.02
N THR A 942 -31.65 -4.49 25.87
CA THR A 942 -30.59 -3.52 25.62
C THR A 942 -29.54 -3.55 26.70
N VAL A 943 -28.28 -3.42 26.31
CA VAL A 943 -27.15 -3.21 27.20
C VAL A 943 -26.49 -1.91 26.80
N THR A 944 -26.55 -0.90 27.66
CA THR A 944 -25.96 0.41 27.41
C THR A 944 -24.78 0.64 28.35
N ALA A 945 -23.67 1.11 27.81
CA ALA A 945 -22.52 1.54 28.57
C ALA A 945 -22.27 3.04 28.35
N VAL A 946 -22.00 3.77 29.41
CA VAL A 946 -21.69 5.22 29.38
C VAL A 946 -20.64 5.54 30.45
N SER A 947 -19.78 6.49 30.19
CA SER A 947 -18.76 6.96 31.12
C SER A 947 -18.81 8.47 31.31
N SER A 948 -18.26 8.95 32.42
CA SER A 948 -18.13 10.37 32.70
C SER A 948 -17.13 11.07 31.75
N ARG A 949 -16.30 10.29 31.06
CA ARG A 949 -15.31 10.70 30.08
C ARG A 949 -15.43 9.84 28.81
N PRO A 950 -15.02 10.33 27.66
CA PRO A 950 -14.93 9.49 26.48
C PRO A 950 -14.06 8.26 26.73
N PHE A 951 -14.47 7.15 26.19
CA PHE A 951 -13.83 5.84 26.33
C PHE A 951 -13.62 5.19 24.94
N SER A 952 -12.90 4.09 24.89
CA SER A 952 -12.81 3.25 23.70
C SER A 952 -13.62 1.98 23.89
N PHE A 953 -14.17 1.44 22.83
CA PHE A 953 -14.82 0.13 22.88
C PHE A 953 -14.47 -0.71 21.65
N ASN A 954 -14.64 -2.01 21.80
CA ASN A 954 -14.66 -2.99 20.73
C ASN A 954 -15.80 -3.97 20.97
N VAL A 955 -16.57 -4.28 19.94
CA VAL A 955 -17.64 -5.29 19.99
C VAL A 955 -17.42 -6.28 18.85
N SER A 956 -17.33 -7.57 19.19
CA SER A 956 -17.00 -8.61 18.22
C SER A 956 -17.68 -9.95 18.59
N TYR A 957 -17.85 -10.81 17.60
CA TYR A 957 -18.19 -12.23 17.82
C TYR A 957 -16.95 -13.10 18.02
N TYR A 958 -15.74 -12.53 17.87
CA TYR A 958 -14.46 -13.22 18.04
C TYR A 958 -13.74 -12.72 19.28
N SER A 959 -13.18 -13.63 20.08
CA SER A 959 -12.34 -13.23 21.22
C SER A 959 -10.95 -12.82 20.78
N GLN A 960 -10.25 -12.03 21.60
CA GLN A 960 -8.85 -11.68 21.36
C GLN A 960 -7.96 -12.92 21.28
N GLU A 961 -8.30 -13.97 22.04
CA GLU A 961 -7.61 -15.26 22.04
C GLU A 961 -7.83 -16.01 20.72
N GLU A 962 -9.03 -15.94 20.13
CA GLU A 962 -9.33 -16.53 18.83
C GLU A 962 -8.55 -15.82 17.73
N LEU A 963 -8.61 -14.48 17.68
CA LEU A 963 -7.85 -13.67 16.73
C LEU A 963 -6.33 -13.89 16.84
N THR A 964 -5.80 -14.05 18.06
CA THR A 964 -4.37 -14.28 18.28
C THR A 964 -3.92 -15.65 17.78
N ARG A 965 -4.80 -16.66 17.81
CA ARG A 965 -4.45 -18.07 17.56
C ARG A 965 -4.53 -18.47 16.09
N LYS A 966 -5.44 -17.86 15.34
CA LYS A 966 -5.71 -18.24 13.95
C LYS A 966 -4.73 -17.58 12.99
N ALA A 967 -4.29 -18.33 11.99
CA ALA A 967 -3.40 -17.83 10.95
C ALA A 967 -4.17 -17.10 9.85
N HIS A 968 -5.41 -17.52 9.57
CA HIS A 968 -6.21 -16.96 8.51
C HIS A 968 -7.62 -16.59 8.96
N ASN A 969 -8.18 -15.55 8.34
CA ASN A 969 -9.54 -15.08 8.65
C ASN A 969 -10.63 -16.13 8.35
N PHE A 970 -10.44 -16.98 7.35
CA PHE A 970 -11.37 -18.07 7.03
C PHE A 970 -11.36 -19.22 8.06
N GLU A 971 -10.43 -19.24 8.99
CA GLU A 971 -10.35 -20.20 10.09
C GLU A 971 -11.10 -19.72 11.36
N LEU A 972 -11.50 -18.44 11.39
CA LEU A 972 -12.15 -17.86 12.58
C LEU A 972 -13.49 -18.51 12.89
N GLU A 973 -13.70 -18.81 14.17
CA GLU A 973 -14.92 -19.39 14.70
C GLU A 973 -15.58 -18.40 15.67
N LYS A 974 -16.85 -18.05 15.41
CA LYS A 974 -17.63 -17.21 16.32
C LYS A 974 -17.76 -17.89 17.69
N SER A 975 -17.64 -17.14 18.76
CA SER A 975 -17.73 -17.63 20.15
C SER A 975 -19.13 -18.08 20.57
N GLY A 976 -20.18 -17.70 19.81
CA GLY A 976 -21.57 -17.83 20.22
C GLY A 976 -22.02 -16.80 21.27
N SER A 977 -21.15 -15.86 21.62
CA SER A 977 -21.39 -14.72 22.50
C SER A 977 -21.03 -13.43 21.79
N THR A 978 -21.63 -12.32 22.19
CA THR A 978 -21.14 -10.99 21.81
C THR A 978 -20.13 -10.52 22.85
N ILE A 979 -18.90 -10.33 22.43
CA ILE A 979 -17.78 -9.92 23.28
C ILE A 979 -17.66 -8.40 23.23
N VAL A 980 -17.76 -7.76 24.39
CA VAL A 980 -17.74 -6.31 24.53
C VAL A 980 -16.56 -5.91 25.39
N CYS A 981 -15.61 -5.21 24.82
CA CYS A 981 -14.51 -4.57 25.54
C CYS A 981 -14.82 -3.08 25.71
N LEU A 982 -14.75 -2.61 26.94
CA LEU A 982 -14.96 -1.21 27.30
C LEU A 982 -13.70 -0.71 27.96
N ASP A 983 -12.94 0.13 27.26
CA ASP A 983 -11.57 0.44 27.64
C ASP A 983 -11.41 1.90 28.10
N TYR A 984 -10.63 2.07 29.15
CA TYR A 984 -10.09 3.37 29.50
C TYR A 984 -9.21 3.94 28.38
N ALA A 985 -8.33 3.10 27.89
CA ALA A 985 -7.41 3.42 26.80
C ALA A 985 -6.82 2.14 26.20
N GLN A 986 -6.27 2.27 24.99
CA GLN A 986 -5.40 1.28 24.35
C GLN A 986 -4.27 1.96 23.60
N ASN A 987 -3.24 1.20 23.26
CA ASN A 987 -2.15 1.65 22.41
C ASN A 987 -2.65 2.07 21.01
N GLY A 988 -1.95 2.98 20.38
CA GLY A 988 -2.05 3.22 18.94
C GLY A 988 -1.62 2.01 18.12
N ILE A 989 -1.60 2.17 16.83
CA ILE A 989 -1.26 1.14 15.83
C ILE A 989 0.19 1.30 15.35
N GLY A 990 0.59 2.50 14.92
CA GLY A 990 1.91 2.76 14.35
C GLY A 990 2.15 2.10 13.00
N SER A 991 3.43 1.89 12.69
CA SER A 991 3.90 1.19 11.48
C SER A 991 5.14 0.32 11.76
N ASN A 992 5.23 -0.25 12.98
CA ASN A 992 6.42 -0.96 13.48
C ASN A 992 6.56 -2.40 12.98
N SER A 993 5.71 -2.85 12.07
CA SER A 993 5.91 -4.10 11.32
C SER A 993 7.23 -4.04 10.52
N CYS A 994 7.52 -2.91 9.89
CA CYS A 994 8.81 -2.59 9.25
C CYS A 994 9.18 -1.11 9.42
N GLY A 995 8.97 -0.51 10.56
CA GLY A 995 9.20 0.92 10.78
C GLY A 995 9.65 1.22 12.20
N PRO A 996 9.64 2.50 12.60
CA PRO A 996 10.00 2.93 13.94
C PRO A 996 9.01 2.41 14.99
N GLU A 997 9.43 2.41 16.23
CA GLU A 997 8.56 2.10 17.36
C GLU A 997 7.39 3.09 17.43
N LEU A 998 6.26 2.60 17.96
CA LEU A 998 5.09 3.44 18.24
C LEU A 998 5.49 4.65 19.08
N ARG A 999 5.11 5.85 18.66
CA ARG A 999 5.43 7.09 19.38
C ARG A 999 4.87 7.07 20.81
N LYS A 1000 5.63 7.62 21.74
CA LYS A 1000 5.30 7.61 23.19
C LYS A 1000 3.92 8.21 23.49
N GLU A 1001 3.49 9.21 22.73
CA GLU A 1001 2.19 9.86 22.90
C GLU A 1001 1.00 8.95 22.56
N TYR A 1002 1.24 7.92 21.75
CA TYR A 1002 0.23 6.91 21.37
C TYR A 1002 0.34 5.63 22.18
N GLN A 1003 1.39 5.49 22.99
CA GLN A 1003 1.56 4.39 23.94
C GLN A 1003 0.69 4.60 25.18
N PHE A 1004 0.17 3.53 25.74
CA PHE A 1004 -0.54 3.57 27.01
C PHE A 1004 0.45 3.41 28.16
N THR A 1005 1.15 4.50 28.48
CA THR A 1005 2.24 4.55 29.47
C THR A 1005 1.81 5.05 30.85
N GLU A 1006 0.53 5.37 31.05
CA GLU A 1006 0.02 5.86 32.33
C GLU A 1006 0.18 4.84 33.46
N GLU A 1007 0.89 5.21 34.51
CA GLU A 1007 1.11 4.36 35.68
C GLU A 1007 -0.05 4.42 36.67
N THR A 1008 -0.82 5.50 36.67
CA THR A 1008 -1.96 5.68 37.59
C THR A 1008 -3.07 6.42 36.87
N PHE A 1009 -4.26 5.83 36.88
CA PHE A 1009 -5.44 6.40 36.22
C PHE A 1009 -6.74 6.00 36.93
N THR A 1010 -7.82 6.69 36.55
CA THR A 1010 -9.16 6.37 37.08
C THR A 1010 -10.09 6.02 35.91
N PHE A 1011 -10.65 4.84 35.95
CA PHE A 1011 -11.64 4.34 35.03
C PHE A 1011 -13.01 4.33 35.68
N ASP A 1012 -14.03 4.85 35.00
CA ASP A 1012 -15.41 4.77 35.44
C ASP A 1012 -16.32 4.31 34.28
N MET A 1013 -17.37 3.55 34.65
CA MET A 1013 -18.37 3.07 33.70
C MET A 1013 -19.70 2.89 34.40
N LYS A 1014 -20.78 3.22 33.69
CA LYS A 1014 -22.14 2.94 34.11
C LYS A 1014 -22.83 2.04 33.09
N PHE A 1015 -23.51 1.03 33.57
CA PHE A 1015 -24.27 0.07 32.77
C PHE A 1015 -25.76 0.25 33.06
N LEU A 1016 -26.56 0.31 31.99
CA LEU A 1016 -28.01 0.34 32.06
C LEU A 1016 -28.54 -0.85 31.25
N PHE A 1017 -29.59 -1.43 31.76
CA PHE A 1017 -30.23 -2.61 31.17
C PHE A 1017 -31.72 -2.34 31.01
N GLY A 1018 -32.32 -2.66 29.86
CA GLY A 1018 -33.70 -2.32 29.58
C GLY A 1018 -34.33 -3.14 28.46
N LYS A 1019 -35.59 -2.78 28.12
CA LYS A 1019 -36.33 -3.42 27.04
C LYS A 1019 -36.43 -2.60 25.77
N GLU A 1020 -36.35 -1.30 25.84
CA GLU A 1020 -36.28 -0.36 24.70
C GLU A 1020 -35.93 1.05 25.20
N TRP A 1021 -35.36 1.88 24.36
CA TRP A 1021 -35.12 3.32 24.60
C TRP A 1021 -35.98 4.16 23.66
#